data_952b60ebead51fd6e1bfd6658baec3ff
#
_entry.id   952b60ebead51fd6e1bfd6658baec3ff
#
_cell.length_a   1.000
_cell.length_b   1.000
_cell.length_c   1.000
_cell.angle_alpha   90.00
_cell.angle_beta   90.00
_cell.angle_gamma   90.00
#
_symmetry.space_group_name_H-M   'P 1'
#
loop_
_entity.id
_entity.type
_entity.pdbx_description
1 polymer ?
#
loop_
_entity_poly.entity_id
_entity_poly.type
_entity_poly.pdbx_seq_one_letter_code
_entity_poly.pdbx_strand_id
1 'polypeptide(L)'
;MDRADIVHENFLRRVAARDLPVGAPPSGPLTATGAVSIYRSACLSRALDRTSRAMQKAGQGFYTIGSSGHEGLAAVAAALRPTDMAFLHYRDAAFQIARSQQVEGQTIAWDMLLSFAASSEDPISGGRHKVLGSKALNIPPQTSTIASHLPKAVGAAYSIAAARRHRPEHKELPDDAIVYCSFGDASANHSTAQGAFNTAGWTSYQSIPLPLLFVCEDNGIGISTKTPTGWIAAGFQNRPGLKYFSCNGLDIFETFRVASEAAAYVRTRKKPAFLHVSTIRLYGHAGADVPTTYLTKDEVEAEEANDPLLHSVRLLDQSGALSPEQALAIYQDTNARVVRVAAEAVKCPRLKSAKDVMASLIPPKRHCKPTNGPSDEARAAVFGGDMKQMNEPQIMSRIINWALTDLMLQHPEVVMMGEDVGRKGGVYGVTQKLQARFGQDRMIDTLLDEQSILGLAIGMAQNGFIPMPEIQFLAYLHNAEDQIRGEAATLSFFSNGQYTNPMVLRIAGLGYQKGFGGHFHNDNSVAVIRDIPGVILACPSNGADAARMLRECVRLAREEQRVVVFLEPIALYPMRDLHGEKDAGWMTTYPDRSEVIALGEVGTFGSGTDIAIVTYGNGFYLSRQAESRLAAEGVKARVIDMRWLSPMPEDALIKAVEGCQKILVVDETRRSGGIAEGLMSLFTERTKVPHARITSEDSFIATGPAYAVTMPSADSIYSAAKALIGGAK
;
A
#
# COMPACT_ATOMS: atom_id res chain seq x y z
N MET A 1 35.00 15.20 16.68
CA MET A 1 33.78 15.02 17.50
C MET A 1 32.62 14.86 16.54
N ASP A 2 31.75 13.91 16.77
CA ASP A 2 30.55 13.73 15.97
C ASP A 2 29.57 14.90 16.20
N ARG A 3 28.77 15.21 15.19
CA ARG A 3 27.71 16.21 15.26
C ARG A 3 26.79 16.02 16.47
N ALA A 4 26.38 14.77 16.74
CA ALA A 4 25.52 14.44 17.87
C ALA A 4 26.21 14.71 19.22
N ASP A 5 27.51 14.54 19.31
CA ASP A 5 28.28 14.88 20.54
C ASP A 5 28.42 16.39 20.70
N ILE A 6 28.65 17.13 19.60
CA ILE A 6 28.71 18.61 19.65
C ILE A 6 27.40 19.20 20.17
N VAL A 7 26.26 18.75 19.62
CA VAL A 7 24.93 19.20 20.06
C VAL A 7 24.68 18.83 21.54
N HIS A 8 25.10 17.64 21.96
CA HIS A 8 24.99 17.20 23.34
C HIS A 8 25.79 18.09 24.31
N GLU A 9 27.04 18.32 24.01
CA GLU A 9 27.92 19.15 24.84
C GLU A 9 27.45 20.62 24.87
N ASN A 10 26.98 21.14 23.73
CA ASN A 10 26.40 22.49 23.65
C ASN A 10 25.17 22.60 24.56
N PHE A 11 24.28 21.62 24.55
CA PHE A 11 23.10 21.62 25.43
C PHE A 11 23.50 21.64 26.90
N LEU A 12 24.40 20.74 27.34
CA LEU A 12 24.88 20.67 28.74
C LEU A 12 25.48 22.00 29.17
N ARG A 13 26.41 22.54 28.36
CA ARG A 13 27.12 23.80 28.68
C ARG A 13 26.18 24.98 28.74
N ARG A 14 25.26 25.13 27.78
CA ARG A 14 24.37 26.28 27.66
C ARG A 14 23.32 26.30 28.78
N VAL A 15 22.74 25.14 29.11
CA VAL A 15 21.77 25.05 30.21
C VAL A 15 22.44 25.34 31.55
N ALA A 16 23.63 24.77 31.80
CA ALA A 16 24.39 25.04 33.02
C ALA A 16 24.78 26.51 33.17
N ALA A 17 25.11 27.18 32.07
CA ALA A 17 25.43 28.62 32.04
C ALA A 17 24.18 29.52 32.00
N ARG A 18 22.99 28.97 31.94
CA ARG A 18 21.71 29.69 31.71
C ARG A 18 21.73 30.54 30.39
N ASP A 19 22.54 30.13 29.43
CA ASP A 19 22.60 30.71 28.11
C ASP A 19 21.48 30.10 27.24
N LEU A 20 20.24 30.55 27.42
CA LEU A 20 19.05 30.05 26.78
C LEU A 20 18.61 30.98 25.63
N PRO A 21 17.98 30.45 24.55
CA PRO A 21 17.52 31.25 23.45
C PRO A 21 16.50 32.32 23.90
N VAL A 22 16.46 33.45 23.20
CA VAL A 22 15.42 34.49 23.39
C VAL A 22 14.15 34.06 22.66
N GLY A 23 12.97 34.36 23.20
CA GLY A 23 11.68 34.10 22.55
C GLY A 23 10.50 34.60 23.38
N ALA A 24 9.31 34.42 22.84
CA ALA A 24 8.07 34.80 23.50
C ALA A 24 7.88 33.99 24.80
N PRO A 25 7.21 34.57 25.82
CA PRO A 25 6.87 33.85 27.04
C PRO A 25 5.85 32.74 26.75
N PRO A 26 5.81 31.67 27.58
CA PRO A 26 4.85 30.59 27.42
C PRO A 26 3.42 31.11 27.50
N SER A 27 2.55 30.67 26.57
CA SER A 27 1.14 31.08 26.54
C SER A 27 0.25 29.93 26.06
N GLY A 28 -0.99 29.88 26.56
CA GLY A 28 -1.98 28.90 26.14
C GLY A 28 -2.40 27.91 27.21
N PRO A 29 -3.16 26.86 26.87
CA PRO A 29 -3.80 25.97 27.82
C PRO A 29 -2.91 24.82 28.33
N LEU A 30 -1.65 24.72 27.88
CA LEU A 30 -0.74 23.67 28.29
C LEU A 30 -0.38 23.81 29.79
N THR A 31 -0.69 22.79 30.59
CA THR A 31 -0.39 22.76 32.03
C THR A 31 1.11 22.51 32.24
N ALA A 32 1.61 22.93 33.42
CA ALA A 32 2.99 22.67 33.84
C ALA A 32 3.34 21.17 33.79
N THR A 33 2.45 20.30 34.27
CA THR A 33 2.64 18.84 34.22
C THR A 33 2.69 18.34 32.75
N GLY A 34 1.82 18.86 31.89
CA GLY A 34 1.82 18.54 30.45
C GLY A 34 3.11 18.96 29.79
N ALA A 35 3.59 20.18 30.07
CA ALA A 35 4.84 20.69 29.51
C ALA A 35 6.06 19.84 29.96
N VAL A 36 6.11 19.42 31.22
CA VAL A 36 7.16 18.52 31.71
C VAL A 36 7.09 17.14 31.04
N SER A 37 5.88 16.59 30.79
CA SER A 37 5.70 15.31 30.07
C SER A 37 6.19 15.40 28.63
N ILE A 38 5.86 16.49 27.93
CA ILE A 38 6.34 16.77 26.58
C ILE A 38 7.87 16.86 26.55
N TYR A 39 8.47 17.61 27.48
CA TYR A 39 9.92 17.75 27.59
C TYR A 39 10.62 16.39 27.86
N ARG A 40 10.07 15.54 28.74
CA ARG A 40 10.60 14.18 28.97
C ARG A 40 10.57 13.34 27.70
N SER A 41 9.49 13.43 26.92
CA SER A 41 9.37 12.73 25.64
C SER A 41 10.37 13.25 24.61
N ALA A 42 10.60 14.55 24.57
CA ALA A 42 11.60 15.20 23.72
C ALA A 42 13.04 14.79 24.10
N CYS A 43 13.36 14.77 25.40
CA CYS A 43 14.65 14.26 25.88
C CYS A 43 14.89 12.79 25.52
N LEU A 44 13.85 11.94 25.63
CA LEU A 44 13.94 10.53 25.28
C LEU A 44 14.16 10.35 23.77
N SER A 45 13.48 11.12 22.91
CA SER A 45 13.69 11.13 21.46
C SER A 45 15.14 11.47 21.12
N ARG A 46 15.67 12.54 21.69
CA ARG A 46 17.07 12.96 21.51
C ARG A 46 18.07 11.91 21.98
N ALA A 47 17.84 11.32 23.16
CA ALA A 47 18.73 10.29 23.70
C ALA A 47 18.74 9.02 22.85
N LEU A 48 17.58 8.59 22.34
CA LEU A 48 17.46 7.45 21.42
C LEU A 48 18.16 7.72 20.08
N ASP A 49 18.00 8.90 19.50
CA ASP A 49 18.70 9.27 18.25
C ASP A 49 20.23 9.26 18.43
N ARG A 50 20.72 9.90 19.48
CA ARG A 50 22.18 9.87 19.79
C ARG A 50 22.69 8.46 20.02
N THR A 51 21.97 7.65 20.79
CA THR A 51 22.35 6.26 21.10
C THR A 51 22.33 5.38 19.86
N SER A 52 21.32 5.53 18.98
CA SER A 52 21.24 4.75 17.72
C SER A 52 22.43 5.03 16.81
N ARG A 53 22.93 6.28 16.77
CA ARG A 53 24.16 6.63 16.04
C ARG A 53 25.40 5.98 16.64
N ALA A 54 25.50 5.95 17.96
CA ALA A 54 26.57 5.24 18.63
C ALA A 54 26.54 3.73 18.36
N MET A 55 25.35 3.12 18.39
CA MET A 55 25.13 1.71 18.03
C MET A 55 25.54 1.42 16.58
N GLN A 56 25.20 2.30 15.63
CA GLN A 56 25.60 2.16 14.23
C GLN A 56 27.12 2.19 14.07
N LYS A 57 27.82 3.14 14.72
CA LYS A 57 29.28 3.23 14.69
C LYS A 57 29.95 1.99 15.29
N ALA A 58 29.34 1.39 16.31
CA ALA A 58 29.79 0.15 16.94
C ALA A 58 29.42 -1.13 16.14
N GLY A 59 28.74 -1.01 14.98
CA GLY A 59 28.25 -2.16 14.21
C GLY A 59 27.11 -2.93 14.89
N GLN A 60 26.44 -2.31 15.85
CA GLN A 60 25.33 -2.89 16.63
C GLN A 60 23.96 -2.45 16.13
N GLY A 61 23.88 -1.35 15.39
CA GLY A 61 22.69 -0.83 14.72
C GLY A 61 22.94 -0.68 13.22
N PHE A 62 21.87 -0.69 12.40
CA PHE A 62 22.00 -0.79 10.94
C PHE A 62 21.48 0.42 10.18
N TYR A 63 20.57 1.17 10.77
CA TYR A 63 19.97 2.30 10.10
C TYR A 63 19.60 3.39 11.09
N THR A 64 19.97 4.63 10.77
CA THR A 64 19.65 5.79 11.58
C THR A 64 19.13 6.92 10.70
N ILE A 65 17.83 7.24 10.82
CA ILE A 65 17.30 8.54 10.44
C ILE A 65 17.04 9.30 11.71
N GLY A 66 17.65 10.48 11.87
CA GLY A 66 17.57 11.27 13.08
C GLY A 66 16.25 12.01 13.22
N SER A 67 15.75 12.06 14.45
CA SER A 67 14.59 12.86 14.85
C SER A 67 14.99 14.18 15.51
N SER A 68 16.28 14.40 15.74
CA SER A 68 16.78 15.57 16.47
C SER A 68 16.55 16.88 15.70
N GLY A 69 15.87 17.81 16.33
CA GLY A 69 15.34 19.03 15.76
C GLY A 69 13.81 19.04 15.58
N HIS A 70 13.17 17.85 15.61
CA HIS A 70 11.73 17.66 15.49
C HIS A 70 11.03 17.37 16.83
N GLU A 71 11.67 17.59 17.95
CA GLU A 71 11.16 17.26 19.29
C GLU A 71 9.84 17.93 19.64
N GLY A 72 9.54 19.09 19.01
CA GLY A 72 8.26 19.79 19.17
C GLY A 72 7.02 18.98 18.78
N LEU A 73 7.18 17.93 17.97
CA LEU A 73 6.08 17.03 17.56
C LEU A 73 5.52 16.23 18.75
N ALA A 74 6.24 16.15 19.88
CA ALA A 74 5.71 15.64 21.14
C ALA A 74 4.50 16.45 21.63
N ALA A 75 4.49 17.77 21.41
CA ALA A 75 3.35 18.64 21.74
C ALA A 75 2.15 18.39 20.81
N VAL A 76 2.37 18.08 19.53
CA VAL A 76 1.30 17.69 18.62
C VAL A 76 0.67 16.36 19.06
N ALA A 77 1.49 15.37 19.46
CA ALA A 77 0.98 14.09 19.96
C ALA A 77 0.14 14.27 21.23
N ALA A 78 0.54 15.18 22.13
CA ALA A 78 -0.20 15.47 23.36
C ALA A 78 -1.57 16.11 23.10
N ALA A 79 -1.76 16.77 21.95
CA ALA A 79 -3.04 17.36 21.52
C ALA A 79 -4.00 16.34 20.88
N LEU A 80 -3.55 15.12 20.57
CA LEU A 80 -4.30 14.07 19.90
C LEU A 80 -4.63 12.92 20.85
N ARG A 81 -5.61 12.10 20.45
CA ARG A 81 -6.02 10.92 21.23
C ARG A 81 -5.28 9.66 20.73
N PRO A 82 -4.99 8.67 21.58
CA PRO A 82 -4.45 7.38 21.15
C PRO A 82 -5.34 6.63 20.13
N THR A 83 -6.65 6.91 20.14
CA THR A 83 -7.63 6.35 19.20
C THR A 83 -7.57 6.97 17.79
N ASP A 84 -6.87 8.10 17.64
CA ASP A 84 -6.65 8.73 16.33
C ASP A 84 -5.53 7.98 15.60
N MET A 85 -5.82 7.43 14.41
CA MET A 85 -4.79 6.72 13.62
C MET A 85 -3.74 7.71 13.12
N ALA A 86 -2.46 7.35 13.26
CA ALA A 86 -1.36 8.22 12.87
C ALA A 86 -0.41 7.57 11.88
N PHE A 87 -0.27 8.19 10.72
CA PHE A 87 0.74 7.85 9.71
C PHE A 87 1.89 8.83 9.84
N LEU A 88 3.03 8.34 10.36
CA LEU A 88 4.12 9.20 10.83
C LEU A 88 5.17 9.47 9.75
N HIS A 89 5.69 10.68 9.75
CA HIS A 89 6.97 10.96 9.14
C HIS A 89 8.09 10.19 9.89
N TYR A 90 9.13 9.77 9.19
CA TYR A 90 10.22 8.98 9.78
C TYR A 90 11.02 9.69 10.87
N ARG A 91 10.83 11.05 11.04
CA ARG A 91 11.47 11.84 12.11
C ARG A 91 10.59 12.00 13.35
N ASP A 92 9.39 11.43 13.37
CA ASP A 92 8.38 11.60 14.40
C ASP A 92 8.58 10.68 15.64
N ALA A 93 9.82 10.37 16.00
CA ALA A 93 10.08 9.60 17.22
C ALA A 93 9.50 10.29 18.47
N ALA A 94 9.61 11.62 18.57
CA ALA A 94 9.05 12.39 19.68
C ALA A 94 7.52 12.29 19.77
N PHE A 95 6.83 12.25 18.62
CA PHE A 95 5.38 12.03 18.55
C PHE A 95 5.01 10.64 19.09
N GLN A 96 5.65 9.57 18.60
CA GLN A 96 5.36 8.21 19.06
C GLN A 96 5.64 8.04 20.54
N ILE A 97 6.75 8.61 21.06
CA ILE A 97 7.11 8.58 22.46
C ILE A 97 6.06 9.30 23.31
N ALA A 98 5.66 10.52 22.93
CA ALA A 98 4.66 11.28 23.68
C ALA A 98 3.29 10.58 23.67
N ARG A 99 2.89 9.96 22.57
CA ARG A 99 1.66 9.15 22.49
C ARG A 99 1.73 7.93 23.41
N SER A 100 2.90 7.29 23.53
CA SER A 100 3.08 6.15 24.42
C SER A 100 2.82 6.47 25.90
N GLN A 101 3.01 7.74 26.32
CA GLN A 101 2.71 8.18 27.68
C GLN A 101 1.20 8.21 27.98
N GLN A 102 0.35 8.15 26.96
CA GLN A 102 -1.11 8.15 27.09
C GLN A 102 -1.71 6.74 27.15
N VAL A 103 -0.87 5.70 26.99
CA VAL A 103 -1.29 4.29 26.96
C VAL A 103 -0.46 3.50 27.96
N GLU A 104 -1.12 2.83 28.90
CA GLU A 104 -0.44 2.04 29.92
C GLU A 104 0.32 0.84 29.35
N GLY A 105 1.37 0.40 30.03
CA GLY A 105 2.13 -0.80 29.70
C GLY A 105 3.13 -0.65 28.55
N GLN A 106 3.36 0.57 28.04
CA GLN A 106 4.28 0.79 26.94
C GLN A 106 5.75 0.81 27.38
N THR A 107 6.59 0.13 26.61
CA THR A 107 8.05 0.03 26.82
C THR A 107 8.84 0.73 25.72
N ILE A 108 8.38 1.92 25.31
CA ILE A 108 8.77 2.61 24.07
C ILE A 108 10.29 2.73 23.86
N ALA A 109 11.07 2.99 24.92
CA ALA A 109 12.53 3.10 24.81
C ALA A 109 13.16 1.73 24.46
N TRP A 110 12.67 0.65 25.07
CA TRP A 110 13.08 -0.71 24.79
C TRP A 110 12.70 -1.11 23.36
N ASP A 111 11.46 -0.89 22.96
CA ASP A 111 10.91 -1.26 21.67
C ASP A 111 11.69 -0.58 20.52
N MET A 112 11.97 0.72 20.65
CA MET A 112 12.75 1.45 19.64
C MET A 112 14.21 0.98 19.58
N LEU A 113 14.82 0.60 20.72
CA LEU A 113 16.17 0.08 20.73
C LEU A 113 16.27 -1.32 20.14
N LEU A 114 15.26 -2.18 20.33
CA LEU A 114 15.15 -3.46 19.64
C LEU A 114 15.06 -3.27 18.11
N SER A 115 14.29 -2.27 17.65
CA SER A 115 14.20 -1.92 16.24
C SER A 115 15.54 -1.45 15.67
N PHE A 116 16.29 -0.60 16.39
CA PHE A 116 17.64 -0.17 15.98
C PHE A 116 18.65 -1.34 15.93
N ALA A 117 18.52 -2.32 16.84
CA ALA A 117 19.37 -3.51 16.89
C ALA A 117 18.98 -4.58 15.86
N ALA A 118 17.88 -4.39 15.12
CA ALA A 118 17.25 -5.38 14.24
C ALA A 118 16.95 -6.70 14.97
N SER A 119 16.47 -6.60 16.20
CA SER A 119 16.10 -7.77 17.00
C SER A 119 14.83 -8.42 16.52
N SER A 120 14.79 -9.77 16.50
CA SER A 120 13.55 -10.52 16.24
C SER A 120 12.48 -10.31 17.30
N GLU A 121 12.82 -9.71 18.45
CA GLU A 121 11.90 -9.31 19.51
C GLU A 121 11.36 -7.87 19.33
N ASP A 122 11.77 -7.16 18.27
CA ASP A 122 11.17 -5.88 17.91
C ASP A 122 9.64 -6.03 17.73
N PRO A 123 8.83 -5.38 18.57
CA PRO A 123 7.39 -5.63 18.57
C PRO A 123 6.69 -5.24 17.28
N ILE A 124 7.25 -4.31 16.49
CA ILE A 124 6.59 -3.87 15.25
C ILE A 124 7.09 -4.63 14.03
N SER A 125 8.40 -4.78 13.80
CA SER A 125 8.92 -5.39 12.57
C SER A 125 9.44 -6.81 12.75
N GLY A 126 9.63 -7.26 13.99
CA GLY A 126 10.30 -8.54 14.25
C GLY A 126 11.70 -8.60 13.66
N GLY A 127 12.41 -7.47 13.64
CA GLY A 127 13.78 -7.38 13.13
C GLY A 127 13.93 -7.26 11.61
N ARG A 128 12.83 -7.03 10.87
CA ARG A 128 12.88 -6.94 9.41
C ARG A 128 13.22 -5.56 8.90
N HIS A 129 12.83 -4.53 9.63
CA HIS A 129 13.15 -3.15 9.26
C HIS A 129 13.09 -2.23 10.48
N LYS A 130 13.89 -1.14 10.47
CA LYS A 130 13.76 -0.07 11.47
C LYS A 130 12.65 0.88 11.03
N VAL A 131 11.52 0.84 11.72
CA VAL A 131 10.35 1.69 11.46
C VAL A 131 9.83 2.32 12.75
N LEU A 132 9.10 3.43 12.61
CA LEU A 132 8.20 3.93 13.64
C LEU A 132 6.84 3.25 13.44
N GLY A 133 6.25 2.75 14.51
CA GLY A 133 4.96 2.09 14.46
C GLY A 133 4.64 1.36 15.76
N SER A 134 3.34 1.16 16.01
CA SER A 134 2.85 0.37 17.15
C SER A 134 1.36 0.12 16.98
N LYS A 135 0.92 -1.14 17.08
CA LYS A 135 -0.51 -1.47 17.02
C LYS A 135 -1.25 -0.90 18.24
N ALA A 136 -0.64 -0.96 19.42
CA ALA A 136 -1.23 -0.44 20.65
C ALA A 136 -1.42 1.09 20.63
N LEU A 137 -0.58 1.80 19.89
CA LEU A 137 -0.65 3.25 19.74
C LEU A 137 -1.43 3.70 18.49
N ASN A 138 -2.02 2.77 17.74
CA ASN A 138 -2.70 3.04 16.47
C ASN A 138 -1.80 3.79 15.45
N ILE A 139 -0.56 3.33 15.32
CA ILE A 139 0.46 3.87 14.42
C ILE A 139 0.88 2.77 13.45
N PRO A 140 0.28 2.68 12.24
CA PRO A 140 0.78 1.82 11.18
C PRO A 140 2.19 2.25 10.76
N PRO A 141 3.15 1.33 10.60
CA PRO A 141 4.49 1.69 10.15
C PRO A 141 4.48 2.20 8.70
N GLN A 142 5.44 3.09 8.39
CA GLN A 142 5.59 3.69 7.09
C GLN A 142 6.81 3.14 6.35
N THR A 143 6.71 3.11 5.02
CA THR A 143 7.85 2.79 4.15
C THR A 143 8.85 3.96 4.11
N SER A 144 10.01 3.72 3.51
CA SER A 144 10.98 4.79 3.23
C SER A 144 10.69 5.55 1.94
N THR A 145 9.69 5.15 1.16
CA THR A 145 9.27 5.87 -0.04
C THR A 145 8.60 7.17 0.37
N ILE A 146 9.19 8.29 -0.10
CA ILE A 146 8.74 9.62 0.30
C ILE A 146 7.29 9.85 -0.09
N ALA A 147 6.48 10.33 0.85
CA ALA A 147 5.09 10.73 0.69
C ALA A 147 4.09 9.60 0.32
N SER A 148 4.52 8.35 0.16
CA SER A 148 3.65 7.23 -0.25
C SER A 148 2.48 6.96 0.72
N HIS A 149 2.62 7.36 1.98
CA HIS A 149 1.60 7.19 3.02
C HIS A 149 0.48 8.25 3.01
N LEU A 150 0.62 9.36 2.28
CA LEU A 150 -0.39 10.41 2.28
C LEU A 150 -1.72 9.97 1.65
N PRO A 151 -1.74 9.27 0.48
CA PRO A 151 -2.99 8.78 -0.09
C PRO A 151 -3.74 7.81 0.83
N LYS A 152 -3.04 6.91 1.53
CA LYS A 152 -3.71 5.98 2.47
C LYS A 152 -4.26 6.68 3.71
N ALA A 153 -3.67 7.79 4.14
CA ALA A 153 -4.22 8.62 5.20
C ALA A 153 -5.57 9.24 4.78
N VAL A 154 -5.71 9.66 3.51
CA VAL A 154 -6.99 10.09 2.94
C VAL A 154 -8.00 8.95 3.00
N GLY A 155 -7.62 7.75 2.57
CA GLY A 155 -8.47 6.56 2.59
C GLY A 155 -8.95 6.17 4.00
N ALA A 156 -8.04 6.19 4.98
CA ALA A 156 -8.37 5.92 6.38
C ALA A 156 -9.38 6.95 6.93
N ALA A 157 -9.18 8.24 6.65
CA ALA A 157 -10.11 9.29 7.08
C ALA A 157 -11.49 9.17 6.39
N TYR A 158 -11.51 8.87 5.08
CA TYR A 158 -12.73 8.63 4.32
C TYR A 158 -13.52 7.45 4.88
N SER A 159 -12.83 6.40 5.30
CA SER A 159 -13.44 5.17 5.81
C SER A 159 -14.27 5.37 7.09
N ILE A 160 -13.97 6.41 7.90
CA ILE A 160 -14.67 6.62 9.20
C ILE A 160 -16.17 6.84 8.98
N ALA A 161 -16.56 7.72 8.05
CA ALA A 161 -17.96 7.96 7.73
C ALA A 161 -18.62 6.77 7.03
N ALA A 162 -17.91 6.09 6.14
CA ALA A 162 -18.38 4.88 5.47
C ALA A 162 -18.60 3.73 6.48
N ALA A 163 -17.66 3.51 7.41
CA ALA A 163 -17.77 2.46 8.42
C ALA A 163 -18.94 2.67 9.40
N ARG A 164 -19.33 3.91 9.66
CA ARG A 164 -20.52 4.21 10.45
C ARG A 164 -21.81 3.70 9.76
N ARG A 165 -21.88 3.75 8.42
CA ARG A 165 -23.03 3.29 7.63
C ARG A 165 -23.02 1.79 7.41
N HIS A 166 -21.87 1.25 6.96
CA HIS A 166 -21.76 -0.13 6.50
C HIS A 166 -21.32 -1.12 7.57
N ARG A 167 -20.79 -0.63 8.71
CA ARG A 167 -20.44 -1.40 9.90
C ARG A 167 -19.60 -2.64 9.56
N PRO A 168 -18.43 -2.48 8.92
CA PRO A 168 -17.57 -3.62 8.62
C PRO A 168 -17.23 -4.38 9.92
N GLU A 169 -17.16 -5.70 9.84
CA GLU A 169 -16.95 -6.57 11.00
C GLU A 169 -15.70 -6.20 11.81
N HIS A 170 -14.65 -5.78 11.13
CA HIS A 170 -13.36 -5.46 11.71
C HIS A 170 -13.06 -3.95 11.72
N LYS A 171 -14.07 -3.16 12.04
CA LYS A 171 -13.91 -1.71 12.19
C LYS A 171 -12.92 -1.39 13.32
N GLU A 172 -11.87 -0.62 13.01
CA GLU A 172 -10.80 -0.24 13.94
C GLU A 172 -11.00 1.18 14.51
N LEU A 173 -11.51 2.12 13.68
CA LEU A 173 -11.57 3.53 14.03
C LEU A 173 -12.92 3.90 14.68
N PRO A 174 -12.92 4.61 15.84
CA PRO A 174 -14.12 5.21 16.40
C PRO A 174 -14.77 6.22 15.47
N ASP A 175 -16.06 6.47 15.61
CA ASP A 175 -16.83 7.41 14.75
C ASP A 175 -16.38 8.87 14.90
N ASP A 176 -15.74 9.22 16.01
CA ASP A 176 -15.21 10.55 16.29
C ASP A 176 -13.69 10.65 16.19
N ALA A 177 -13.02 9.59 15.71
CA ALA A 177 -11.60 9.62 15.44
C ALA A 177 -11.26 10.62 14.34
N ILE A 178 -10.03 11.10 14.36
CA ILE A 178 -9.39 11.79 13.24
C ILE A 178 -8.20 10.97 12.76
N VAL A 179 -7.74 11.23 11.55
CA VAL A 179 -6.49 10.66 11.03
C VAL A 179 -5.43 11.75 11.04
N TYR A 180 -4.26 11.43 11.56
CA TYR A 180 -3.06 12.23 11.54
C TYR A 180 -2.11 11.72 10.44
N CYS A 181 -1.50 12.63 9.68
CA CYS A 181 -0.52 12.28 8.67
C CYS A 181 0.58 13.33 8.63
N SER A 182 1.79 12.99 9.08
CA SER A 182 2.94 13.89 9.05
C SER A 182 3.93 13.56 7.94
N PHE A 183 4.63 14.59 7.48
CA PHE A 183 5.62 14.54 6.40
C PHE A 183 6.51 15.78 6.42
N GLY A 184 7.68 15.70 5.78
CA GLY A 184 8.60 16.83 5.68
C GLY A 184 8.22 17.82 4.58
N ASP A 185 8.76 19.03 4.64
CA ASP A 185 8.59 20.12 3.65
C ASP A 185 8.92 19.67 2.22
N ALA A 186 10.03 18.96 2.02
CA ALA A 186 10.40 18.43 0.72
C ALA A 186 9.38 17.41 0.19
N SER A 187 8.78 16.61 1.05
CA SER A 187 7.74 15.63 0.70
C SER A 187 6.48 16.31 0.16
N ALA A 188 6.19 17.54 0.58
CA ALA A 188 5.04 18.29 0.08
C ALA A 188 5.08 18.54 -1.44
N ASN A 189 6.28 18.51 -2.05
CA ASN A 189 6.45 18.66 -3.49
C ASN A 189 6.22 17.38 -4.30
N HIS A 190 6.18 16.22 -3.63
CA HIS A 190 6.07 14.93 -4.31
C HIS A 190 4.70 14.78 -4.98
N SER A 191 4.66 14.20 -6.19
CA SER A 191 3.41 14.01 -6.96
C SER A 191 2.35 13.24 -6.15
N THR A 192 2.74 12.18 -5.44
CA THR A 192 1.87 11.38 -4.56
C THR A 192 1.25 12.22 -3.45
N ALA A 193 2.03 13.12 -2.83
CA ALA A 193 1.52 14.07 -1.83
C ALA A 193 0.51 15.05 -2.45
N GLN A 194 0.81 15.57 -3.64
CA GLN A 194 -0.06 16.50 -4.35
C GLN A 194 -1.39 15.83 -4.73
N GLY A 195 -1.38 14.55 -5.15
CA GLY A 195 -2.58 13.74 -5.37
C GLY A 195 -3.43 13.63 -4.10
N ALA A 196 -2.80 13.32 -2.96
CA ALA A 196 -3.49 13.23 -1.67
C ALA A 196 -4.13 14.58 -1.23
N PHE A 197 -3.41 15.69 -1.38
CA PHE A 197 -3.96 17.02 -1.06
C PHE A 197 -5.10 17.40 -2.00
N ASN A 198 -5.00 17.07 -3.28
CA ASN A 198 -6.08 17.30 -4.26
C ASN A 198 -7.31 16.48 -3.89
N THR A 199 -7.15 15.21 -3.58
CA THR A 199 -8.26 14.33 -3.17
C THR A 199 -8.93 14.85 -1.90
N ALA A 200 -8.15 15.29 -0.90
CA ALA A 200 -8.70 15.85 0.33
C ALA A 200 -9.46 17.17 0.09
N GLY A 201 -8.91 18.06 -0.76
CA GLY A 201 -9.58 19.30 -1.16
C GLY A 201 -10.88 19.03 -1.93
N TRP A 202 -10.84 18.08 -2.86
CA TRP A 202 -11.99 17.66 -3.68
C TRP A 202 -13.14 17.12 -2.82
N THR A 203 -12.85 16.23 -1.87
CA THR A 203 -13.87 15.70 -0.93
C THR A 203 -14.49 16.80 -0.09
N SER A 204 -13.69 17.80 0.32
CA SER A 204 -14.19 18.97 1.06
C SER A 204 -15.21 19.78 0.27
N TYR A 205 -14.98 19.99 -1.04
CA TYR A 205 -15.92 20.67 -1.94
C TYR A 205 -17.19 19.84 -2.18
N GLN A 206 -17.11 18.54 -2.20
CA GLN A 206 -18.26 17.65 -2.31
C GLN A 206 -19.02 17.48 -0.98
N SER A 207 -18.59 18.15 0.09
CA SER A 207 -19.16 18.01 1.44
C SER A 207 -19.09 16.58 1.99
N ILE A 208 -18.14 15.78 1.52
CA ILE A 208 -17.86 14.44 2.04
C ILE A 208 -17.03 14.58 3.32
N PRO A 209 -17.44 13.93 4.44
CA PRO A 209 -16.67 13.98 5.68
C PRO A 209 -15.28 13.37 5.51
N LEU A 210 -14.23 14.15 5.83
CA LEU A 210 -12.85 13.71 5.78
C LEU A 210 -12.08 14.28 6.99
N PRO A 211 -12.15 13.63 8.16
CA PRO A 211 -11.49 14.11 9.37
C PRO A 211 -9.98 13.79 9.33
N LEU A 212 -9.23 14.55 8.53
CA LEU A 212 -7.80 14.36 8.27
C LEU A 212 -7.00 15.61 8.65
N LEU A 213 -5.97 15.42 9.45
CA LEU A 213 -4.98 16.44 9.80
C LEU A 213 -3.65 16.11 9.12
N PHE A 214 -3.32 16.82 8.07
CA PHE A 214 -1.98 16.84 7.48
C PHE A 214 -1.05 17.72 8.32
N VAL A 215 0.17 17.24 8.61
CA VAL A 215 1.16 17.98 9.38
C VAL A 215 2.48 18.03 8.63
N CYS A 216 2.84 19.23 8.17
CA CYS A 216 4.10 19.47 7.49
C CYS A 216 5.15 19.90 8.50
N GLU A 217 6.20 19.10 8.66
CA GLU A 217 7.38 19.39 9.47
C GLU A 217 8.42 20.10 8.60
N ASP A 218 8.36 21.42 8.61
CA ASP A 218 9.21 22.26 7.76
C ASP A 218 10.51 22.61 8.47
N ASN A 219 11.57 21.91 8.10
CA ASN A 219 12.94 22.20 8.56
C ASN A 219 13.80 22.93 7.49
N GLY A 220 13.19 23.35 6.40
CA GLY A 220 13.83 24.13 5.34
C GLY A 220 14.79 23.36 4.43
N ILE A 221 14.84 22.00 4.52
CA ILE A 221 15.79 21.24 3.72
C ILE A 221 15.34 19.79 3.46
N GLY A 222 15.28 19.39 2.19
CA GLY A 222 15.06 18.02 1.75
C GLY A 222 16.38 17.34 1.36
N ILE A 223 16.83 16.39 2.15
CA ILE A 223 18.14 15.74 2.04
C ILE A 223 19.25 16.81 2.11
N SER A 224 19.69 17.36 0.98
CA SER A 224 20.68 18.43 0.86
C SER A 224 20.16 19.68 0.10
N THR A 225 18.95 19.60 -0.44
CA THR A 225 18.34 20.70 -1.20
C THR A 225 17.49 21.57 -0.29
N LYS A 226 17.79 22.85 -0.23
CA LYS A 226 17.03 23.81 0.59
C LYS A 226 15.62 24.02 0.04
N THR A 227 14.63 24.01 0.92
CA THR A 227 13.28 24.47 0.63
C THR A 227 13.30 26.01 0.69
N PRO A 228 12.83 26.71 -0.34
CA PRO A 228 12.79 28.17 -0.31
C PRO A 228 11.94 28.71 0.85
N THR A 229 12.42 29.74 1.52
CA THR A 229 11.71 30.38 2.63
C THR A 229 10.29 30.79 2.20
N GLY A 230 9.29 30.42 2.98
CA GLY A 230 7.88 30.72 2.70
C GLY A 230 7.20 29.82 1.66
N TRP A 231 7.92 28.86 1.07
CA TRP A 231 7.38 27.95 0.03
C TRP A 231 6.14 27.19 0.48
N ILE A 232 6.18 26.58 1.66
CA ILE A 232 5.06 25.82 2.20
C ILE A 232 3.86 26.72 2.48
N ALA A 233 4.06 27.86 3.13
CA ALA A 233 2.99 28.83 3.39
C ALA A 233 2.34 29.33 2.08
N ALA A 234 3.14 29.70 1.09
CA ALA A 234 2.64 30.15 -0.22
C ALA A 234 1.81 29.06 -0.93
N GLY A 235 2.20 27.79 -0.82
CA GLY A 235 1.52 26.67 -1.46
C GLY A 235 0.22 26.23 -0.75
N PHE A 236 0.11 26.45 0.57
CA PHE A 236 -0.96 25.82 1.37
C PHE A 236 -1.86 26.81 2.12
N GLN A 237 -1.45 28.04 2.39
CA GLN A 237 -2.24 29.02 3.15
C GLN A 237 -3.63 29.26 2.56
N ASN A 238 -3.73 29.25 1.23
CA ASN A 238 -4.98 29.46 0.49
C ASN A 238 -5.38 28.26 -0.36
N ARG A 239 -4.87 27.05 -0.03
CA ARG A 239 -5.20 25.87 -0.84
C ARG A 239 -6.67 25.52 -0.69
N PRO A 240 -7.39 25.33 -1.81
CA PRO A 240 -8.82 25.02 -1.78
C PRO A 240 -9.13 23.75 -0.97
N GLY A 241 -10.13 23.86 -0.09
CA GLY A 241 -10.66 22.73 0.68
C GLY A 241 -9.83 22.30 1.90
N LEU A 242 -8.65 22.90 2.13
CA LEU A 242 -7.81 22.64 3.30
C LEU A 242 -7.79 23.86 4.24
N LYS A 243 -8.08 23.66 5.53
CA LYS A 243 -7.92 24.72 6.54
C LYS A 243 -6.47 24.77 6.97
N TYR A 244 -5.81 25.90 6.77
CA TYR A 244 -4.41 26.11 7.13
C TYR A 244 -4.27 26.59 8.57
N PHE A 245 -3.31 25.99 9.30
CA PHE A 245 -2.80 26.41 10.60
C PHE A 245 -1.27 26.45 10.54
N SER A 246 -0.63 27.28 11.36
CA SER A 246 0.82 27.29 11.47
C SER A 246 1.28 27.58 12.90
N CYS A 247 2.43 27.01 13.28
CA CYS A 247 3.06 27.24 14.58
C CYS A 247 4.58 27.09 14.49
N ASN A 248 5.26 27.65 15.49
CA ASN A 248 6.68 27.47 15.69
C ASN A 248 6.92 26.18 16.52
N GLY A 249 7.42 25.11 15.87
CA GLY A 249 7.72 23.82 16.52
C GLY A 249 8.83 23.87 17.56
N LEU A 250 9.54 24.99 17.72
CA LEU A 250 10.49 25.22 18.80
C LEU A 250 9.78 25.68 20.11
N ASP A 251 8.51 26.10 20.02
CA ASP A 251 7.68 26.51 21.16
C ASP A 251 6.61 25.44 21.45
N ILE A 252 6.83 24.64 22.49
CA ILE A 252 5.93 23.53 22.85
C ILE A 252 4.54 24.02 23.32
N PHE A 253 4.42 25.24 23.86
CA PHE A 253 3.14 25.81 24.28
C PHE A 253 2.32 26.26 23.06
N GLU A 254 2.94 26.99 22.13
CA GLU A 254 2.31 27.40 20.87
C GLU A 254 1.91 26.15 20.06
N THR A 255 2.84 25.21 19.89
CA THR A 255 2.60 23.95 19.14
C THR A 255 1.42 23.18 19.70
N PHE A 256 1.35 22.98 21.02
CA PHE A 256 0.23 22.30 21.66
C PHE A 256 -1.10 23.03 21.45
N ARG A 257 -1.11 24.36 21.60
CA ARG A 257 -2.31 25.17 21.41
C ARG A 257 -2.83 25.05 19.97
N VAL A 258 -1.97 25.31 18.99
CA VAL A 258 -2.36 25.31 17.57
C VAL A 258 -2.74 23.89 17.08
N ALA A 259 -2.01 22.86 17.53
CA ALA A 259 -2.36 21.46 17.25
C ALA A 259 -3.73 21.08 17.84
N SER A 260 -4.03 21.55 19.07
CA SER A 260 -5.34 21.34 19.71
C SER A 260 -6.47 22.03 18.94
N GLU A 261 -6.26 23.25 18.47
CA GLU A 261 -7.21 24.00 17.62
C GLU A 261 -7.45 23.27 16.28
N ALA A 262 -6.38 22.81 15.61
CA ALA A 262 -6.46 22.08 14.37
C ALA A 262 -7.18 20.72 14.54
N ALA A 263 -6.85 19.95 15.58
CA ALA A 263 -7.52 18.69 15.90
C ALA A 263 -9.00 18.90 16.22
N ALA A 264 -9.35 19.93 16.99
CA ALA A 264 -10.73 20.30 17.31
C ALA A 264 -11.51 20.68 16.02
N TYR A 265 -10.91 21.46 15.13
CA TYR A 265 -11.51 21.79 13.84
C TYR A 265 -11.79 20.54 13.01
N VAL A 266 -10.80 19.67 12.82
CA VAL A 266 -10.93 18.44 12.02
C VAL A 266 -11.99 17.51 12.61
N ARG A 267 -11.99 17.34 13.95
CA ARG A 267 -12.93 16.47 14.65
C ARG A 267 -14.36 16.96 14.60
N THR A 268 -14.58 18.27 14.78
CA THR A 268 -15.94 18.84 14.85
C THR A 268 -16.51 19.12 13.46
N ARG A 269 -15.70 19.64 12.54
CA ARG A 269 -16.14 19.99 11.18
C ARG A 269 -16.12 18.83 10.22
N LYS A 270 -15.39 17.73 10.54
CA LYS A 270 -15.16 16.59 9.66
C LYS A 270 -14.57 17.00 8.31
N LYS A 271 -13.72 18.02 8.32
CA LYS A 271 -13.04 18.58 7.15
C LYS A 271 -11.53 18.50 7.32
N PRO A 272 -10.78 18.34 6.21
CA PRO A 272 -9.33 18.24 6.31
C PRO A 272 -8.69 19.58 6.68
N ALA A 273 -7.57 19.51 7.39
CA ALA A 273 -6.73 20.65 7.73
C ALA A 273 -5.27 20.37 7.43
N PHE A 274 -4.49 21.44 7.28
CA PHE A 274 -3.06 21.43 7.09
C PHE A 274 -2.41 22.24 8.23
N LEU A 275 -1.60 21.59 9.06
CA LEU A 275 -0.80 22.20 10.10
C LEU A 275 0.66 22.30 9.63
N HIS A 276 1.15 23.52 9.47
CA HIS A 276 2.53 23.83 9.13
C HIS A 276 3.31 24.07 10.44
N VAL A 277 4.27 23.17 10.74
CA VAL A 277 5.11 23.24 11.94
C VAL A 277 6.53 23.57 11.51
N SER A 278 7.02 24.76 11.81
CA SER A 278 8.41 25.13 11.57
C SER A 278 9.31 24.37 12.56
N THR A 279 10.27 23.63 12.03
CA THR A 279 11.22 22.81 12.81
C THR A 279 12.65 23.11 12.34
N ILE A 280 13.64 22.39 12.87
CA ILE A 280 15.02 22.41 12.42
C ILE A 280 15.54 20.99 12.28
N ARG A 281 16.70 20.83 11.62
CA ARG A 281 17.38 19.55 11.50
C ARG A 281 18.78 19.63 12.09
N LEU A 282 18.94 19.15 13.34
CA LEU A 282 20.22 19.26 14.07
C LEU A 282 21.33 18.35 13.57
N TYR A 283 20.97 17.19 12.99
CA TYR A 283 21.92 16.22 12.46
C TYR A 283 21.80 16.12 10.93
N GLY A 284 22.68 15.33 10.31
CA GLY A 284 22.55 15.02 8.88
C GLY A 284 21.25 14.28 8.55
N HIS A 285 20.97 14.17 7.26
CA HIS A 285 19.74 13.53 6.78
C HIS A 285 19.58 12.10 7.32
N ALA A 286 20.65 11.29 7.25
CA ALA A 286 20.71 9.92 7.74
C ALA A 286 22.11 9.61 8.27
N GLY A 287 22.33 8.41 8.80
CA GLY A 287 23.49 8.03 9.61
C GLY A 287 24.88 8.43 9.10
N ALA A 288 25.14 8.32 7.79
CA ALA A 288 26.44 8.64 7.19
C ALA A 288 26.51 10.06 6.61
N ASP A 289 25.43 10.84 6.68
CA ASP A 289 25.38 12.17 6.09
C ASP A 289 26.11 13.22 6.92
N VAL A 290 26.92 14.05 6.24
CA VAL A 290 27.72 15.11 6.86
C VAL A 290 27.22 16.48 6.40
N PRO A 291 26.48 17.23 7.24
CA PRO A 291 25.82 18.48 6.84
C PRO A 291 26.77 19.54 6.27
N THR A 292 28.03 19.61 6.70
CA THR A 292 29.01 20.58 6.22
C THR A 292 29.47 20.37 4.77
N THR A 293 28.99 19.31 4.11
CA THR A 293 29.20 19.11 2.66
C THR A 293 28.26 19.95 1.79
N TYR A 294 27.14 20.45 2.36
CA TYR A 294 26.12 21.22 1.65
C TYR A 294 25.56 22.43 2.45
N LEU A 295 25.90 22.55 3.74
CA LEU A 295 25.62 23.73 4.57
C LEU A 295 26.94 24.41 4.97
N THR A 296 26.92 25.72 5.11
CA THR A 296 28.02 26.46 5.69
C THR A 296 28.11 26.20 7.19
N LYS A 297 29.28 26.48 7.77
CA LYS A 297 29.48 26.36 9.22
C LYS A 297 28.50 27.26 10.00
N ASP A 298 28.32 28.49 9.51
CA ASP A 298 27.43 29.46 10.16
C ASP A 298 25.97 29.01 10.16
N GLU A 299 25.49 28.38 9.07
CA GLU A 299 24.15 27.79 9.00
C GLU A 299 23.99 26.66 10.00
N VAL A 300 24.99 25.81 10.10
CA VAL A 300 25.00 24.68 11.06
C VAL A 300 24.99 25.18 12.51
N GLU A 301 25.78 26.21 12.83
CA GLU A 301 25.83 26.83 14.16
C GLU A 301 24.54 27.61 14.49
N ALA A 302 23.90 28.22 13.49
CA ALA A 302 22.60 28.88 13.67
C ALA A 302 21.49 27.86 14.05
N GLU A 303 21.47 26.68 13.43
CA GLU A 303 20.56 25.61 13.82
C GLU A 303 20.83 25.12 15.24
N GLU A 304 22.10 24.91 15.60
CA GLU A 304 22.50 24.50 16.97
C GLU A 304 22.09 25.54 18.02
N ALA A 305 22.16 26.83 17.68
CA ALA A 305 21.74 27.91 18.56
C ALA A 305 20.22 27.86 18.86
N ASN A 306 19.44 27.32 17.92
CA ASN A 306 17.99 27.18 18.01
C ASN A 306 17.52 25.76 18.42
N ASP A 307 18.36 25.00 19.12
CA ASP A 307 17.99 23.65 19.59
C ASP A 307 16.63 23.65 20.33
N PRO A 308 15.64 22.83 19.88
CA PRO A 308 14.30 22.77 20.49
C PRO A 308 14.32 22.46 22.00
N LEU A 309 15.30 21.70 22.48
CA LEU A 309 15.42 21.41 23.92
C LEU A 309 15.86 22.64 24.71
N LEU A 310 16.70 23.51 24.14
CA LEU A 310 17.06 24.78 24.80
C LEU A 310 15.85 25.72 24.89
N HIS A 311 15.04 25.82 23.85
CA HIS A 311 13.77 26.55 23.87
C HIS A 311 12.80 25.96 24.92
N SER A 312 12.72 24.63 25.00
CA SER A 312 11.88 23.95 25.97
C SER A 312 12.32 24.28 27.42
N VAL A 313 13.64 24.24 27.72
CA VAL A 313 14.15 24.63 29.05
C VAL A 313 13.78 26.06 29.37
N ARG A 314 13.96 27.01 28.46
CA ARG A 314 13.56 28.42 28.66
C ARG A 314 12.06 28.55 29.00
N LEU A 315 11.20 27.87 28.26
CA LEU A 315 9.75 27.93 28.44
C LEU A 315 9.31 27.27 29.76
N LEU A 316 9.95 26.19 30.17
CA LEU A 316 9.69 25.52 31.45
C LEU A 316 10.12 26.38 32.67
N ASP A 317 11.26 27.05 32.54
CA ASP A 317 11.74 28.00 33.58
C ASP A 317 10.80 29.21 33.70
N GLN A 318 10.45 29.84 32.59
CA GLN A 318 9.53 30.99 32.52
C GLN A 318 8.11 30.67 33.02
N SER A 319 7.65 29.43 32.78
CA SER A 319 6.33 28.97 33.29
C SER A 319 6.37 28.53 34.75
N GLY A 320 7.55 28.45 35.36
CA GLY A 320 7.72 27.90 36.73
C GLY A 320 7.54 26.38 36.84
N ALA A 321 7.51 25.68 35.71
CA ALA A 321 7.29 24.21 35.65
C ALA A 321 8.55 23.42 36.08
N LEU A 322 9.73 23.86 35.64
CA LEU A 322 11.04 23.28 36.02
C LEU A 322 12.11 24.39 35.99
N SER A 323 13.05 24.33 36.96
CA SER A 323 14.26 25.14 36.81
C SER A 323 15.21 24.55 35.75
N PRO A 324 16.15 25.32 35.21
CA PRO A 324 17.17 24.82 34.29
C PRO A 324 17.96 23.63 34.83
N GLU A 325 18.26 23.61 36.15
CA GLU A 325 18.98 22.53 36.82
C GLU A 325 18.14 21.25 36.85
N GLN A 326 16.83 21.36 37.12
CA GLN A 326 15.91 20.21 37.11
C GLN A 326 15.74 19.65 35.68
N ALA A 327 15.64 20.54 34.68
CA ALA A 327 15.57 20.16 33.28
C ALA A 327 16.85 19.44 32.85
N LEU A 328 18.01 19.95 33.22
CA LEU A 328 19.30 19.33 32.97
C LEU A 328 19.42 17.92 33.60
N ALA A 329 18.97 17.76 34.82
CA ALA A 329 18.96 16.45 35.52
C ALA A 329 18.09 15.43 34.76
N ILE A 330 16.89 15.83 34.33
CA ILE A 330 16.01 14.96 33.51
C ILE A 330 16.73 14.52 32.21
N TYR A 331 17.39 15.44 31.50
CA TYR A 331 18.12 15.13 30.29
C TYR A 331 19.27 14.14 30.53
N GLN A 332 20.09 14.36 31.56
CA GLN A 332 21.21 13.50 31.93
C GLN A 332 20.76 12.10 32.34
N ASP A 333 19.74 12.00 33.20
CA ASP A 333 19.17 10.73 33.66
C ASP A 333 18.58 9.93 32.48
N THR A 334 17.90 10.62 31.56
CA THR A 334 17.32 9.99 30.35
C THR A 334 18.42 9.40 29.47
N ASN A 335 19.50 10.16 29.19
CA ASN A 335 20.62 9.68 28.40
C ASN A 335 21.29 8.46 29.05
N ALA A 336 21.57 8.53 30.36
CA ALA A 336 22.16 7.42 31.09
C ALA A 336 21.28 6.16 31.10
N ARG A 337 19.97 6.34 31.22
CA ARG A 337 19.00 5.23 31.12
C ARG A 337 19.01 4.59 29.75
N VAL A 338 18.93 5.38 28.67
CA VAL A 338 18.89 4.87 27.27
C VAL A 338 20.15 4.08 26.95
N VAL A 339 21.32 4.55 27.36
CA VAL A 339 22.58 3.82 27.16
C VAL A 339 22.57 2.45 27.86
N ARG A 340 22.07 2.38 29.11
CA ARG A 340 21.96 1.11 29.83
C ARG A 340 20.98 0.16 29.13
N VAL A 341 19.82 0.66 28.70
CA VAL A 341 18.81 -0.16 28.00
C VAL A 341 19.34 -0.64 26.64
N ALA A 342 20.08 0.18 25.91
CA ALA A 342 20.70 -0.19 24.64
C ALA A 342 21.72 -1.34 24.81
N ALA A 343 22.50 -1.34 25.87
CA ALA A 343 23.45 -2.41 26.17
C ALA A 343 22.78 -3.78 26.40
N GLU A 344 21.52 -3.79 26.80
CA GLU A 344 20.71 -5.02 26.89
C GLU A 344 20.03 -5.37 25.56
N ALA A 345 19.47 -4.38 24.85
CA ALA A 345 18.76 -4.58 23.59
C ALA A 345 19.67 -5.21 22.50
N VAL A 346 20.96 -4.86 22.46
CA VAL A 346 21.91 -5.44 21.49
C VAL A 346 22.21 -6.92 21.71
N LYS A 347 21.88 -7.47 22.86
CA LYS A 347 22.03 -8.89 23.20
C LYS A 347 20.87 -9.74 22.71
N CYS A 348 19.74 -9.12 22.36
CA CYS A 348 18.53 -9.81 21.92
C CYS A 348 18.76 -10.51 20.56
N PRO A 349 18.05 -11.62 20.29
CA PRO A 349 18.25 -12.41 19.09
C PRO A 349 17.86 -11.64 17.82
N ARG A 350 18.43 -12.04 16.69
CA ARG A 350 18.10 -11.57 15.33
C ARG A 350 17.53 -12.70 14.49
N LEU A 351 16.88 -12.38 13.37
CA LEU A 351 16.43 -13.37 12.41
C LEU A 351 17.62 -14.15 11.84
N LYS A 352 17.50 -15.49 11.73
CA LYS A 352 18.60 -16.38 11.34
C LYS A 352 18.30 -17.26 10.14
N SER A 353 17.05 -17.38 9.72
CA SER A 353 16.67 -18.24 8.58
C SER A 353 15.80 -17.49 7.58
N ALA A 354 15.86 -17.90 6.30
CA ALA A 354 14.97 -17.42 5.26
C ALA A 354 13.50 -17.61 5.64
N LYS A 355 13.16 -18.76 6.27
CA LYS A 355 11.81 -19.05 6.76
C LYS A 355 11.33 -17.97 7.75
N ASP A 356 12.17 -17.58 8.71
CA ASP A 356 11.80 -16.56 9.71
C ASP A 356 11.64 -15.19 9.07
N VAL A 357 12.53 -14.82 8.14
CA VAL A 357 12.44 -13.54 7.40
C VAL A 357 11.15 -13.49 6.59
N MET A 358 10.82 -14.57 5.88
CA MET A 358 9.66 -14.62 4.98
C MET A 358 8.33 -14.83 5.70
N ALA A 359 8.31 -15.17 6.98
CA ALA A 359 7.11 -15.60 7.71
C ALA A 359 5.94 -14.60 7.63
N SER A 360 6.22 -13.31 7.58
CA SER A 360 5.20 -12.25 7.52
C SER A 360 4.91 -11.71 6.11
N LEU A 361 5.50 -12.30 5.04
CA LEU A 361 5.10 -12.00 3.66
C LEU A 361 3.64 -12.41 3.42
N ILE A 362 3.24 -13.53 4.00
CA ILE A 362 1.86 -13.98 3.99
C ILE A 362 1.23 -13.52 5.29
N PRO A 363 0.22 -12.64 5.23
CA PRO A 363 -0.46 -12.15 6.43
C PRO A 363 -1.09 -13.29 7.26
N PRO A 364 -1.25 -13.11 8.56
CA PRO A 364 -2.01 -14.06 9.38
C PRO A 364 -3.48 -14.09 8.95
N LYS A 365 -4.08 -15.28 8.98
CA LYS A 365 -5.51 -15.44 8.70
C LYS A 365 -6.34 -14.65 9.72
N ARG A 366 -7.36 -13.98 9.24
CA ARG A 366 -8.35 -13.29 10.08
C ARG A 366 -9.57 -14.18 10.28
N HIS A 367 -10.00 -14.31 11.53
CA HIS A 367 -11.28 -14.97 11.79
C HIS A 367 -12.42 -14.03 11.35
N CYS A 368 -13.23 -14.49 10.40
CA CYS A 368 -14.39 -13.78 9.91
C CYS A 368 -15.65 -14.60 10.18
N LYS A 369 -16.74 -13.93 10.49
CA LYS A 369 -18.03 -14.62 10.62
C LYS A 369 -18.41 -15.28 9.30
N PRO A 370 -18.89 -16.53 9.32
CA PRO A 370 -19.44 -17.16 8.14
C PRO A 370 -20.55 -16.27 7.55
N THR A 371 -20.47 -15.98 6.27
CA THR A 371 -21.55 -15.30 5.57
C THR A 371 -22.35 -16.35 4.82
N ASN A 372 -23.62 -16.55 5.20
CA ASN A 372 -24.55 -17.20 4.30
C ASN A 372 -24.68 -16.26 3.07
N GLY A 373 -24.60 -16.83 1.87
CA GLY A 373 -24.79 -16.04 0.66
C GLY A 373 -26.11 -15.23 0.72
N PRO A 374 -26.30 -14.23 -0.13
CA PRO A 374 -27.53 -13.45 -0.15
C PRO A 374 -28.74 -14.35 -0.37
N SER A 375 -29.86 -14.07 0.29
CA SER A 375 -31.10 -14.81 0.08
C SER A 375 -31.60 -14.65 -1.35
N ASP A 376 -32.39 -15.63 -1.82
CA ASP A 376 -32.95 -15.57 -3.18
C ASP A 376 -33.86 -14.33 -3.35
N GLU A 377 -34.56 -13.90 -2.29
CA GLU A 377 -35.39 -12.69 -2.29
C GLU A 377 -34.52 -11.43 -2.45
N ALA A 378 -33.38 -11.34 -1.72
CA ALA A 378 -32.45 -10.23 -1.83
C ALA A 378 -31.85 -10.16 -3.24
N ARG A 379 -31.48 -11.31 -3.81
CA ARG A 379 -30.99 -11.40 -5.19
C ARG A 379 -32.08 -10.98 -6.19
N ALA A 380 -33.31 -11.51 -6.06
CA ALA A 380 -34.42 -11.15 -6.94
C ALA A 380 -34.71 -9.65 -6.93
N ALA A 381 -34.66 -9.00 -5.75
CA ALA A 381 -34.85 -7.57 -5.62
C ALA A 381 -33.76 -6.75 -6.34
N VAL A 382 -32.48 -7.19 -6.31
CA VAL A 382 -31.36 -6.45 -6.88
C VAL A 382 -31.15 -6.76 -8.36
N PHE A 383 -31.24 -8.02 -8.78
CA PHE A 383 -31.04 -8.44 -10.16
C PHE A 383 -32.26 -8.22 -11.04
N GLY A 384 -33.47 -8.33 -10.49
CA GLY A 384 -34.70 -8.17 -11.27
C GLY A 384 -34.77 -9.10 -12.48
N GLY A 385 -34.91 -8.53 -13.68
CA GLY A 385 -34.99 -9.29 -14.94
C GLY A 385 -33.70 -10.04 -15.32
N ASP A 386 -32.54 -9.67 -14.76
CA ASP A 386 -31.27 -10.34 -15.04
C ASP A 386 -31.27 -11.79 -14.54
N MET A 387 -32.05 -12.12 -13.48
CA MET A 387 -32.15 -13.48 -12.92
C MET A 387 -32.51 -14.56 -13.96
N LYS A 388 -33.42 -14.23 -14.87
CA LYS A 388 -33.84 -15.19 -15.92
C LYS A 388 -32.71 -15.49 -16.93
N GLN A 389 -31.82 -14.51 -17.13
CA GLN A 389 -30.75 -14.60 -18.13
C GLN A 389 -29.50 -15.34 -17.57
N MET A 390 -29.42 -15.56 -16.25
CA MET A 390 -28.28 -16.26 -15.64
C MET A 390 -28.15 -17.73 -16.09
N ASN A 391 -29.28 -18.35 -16.47
CA ASN A 391 -29.31 -19.72 -16.98
C ASN A 391 -28.95 -19.83 -18.48
N GLU A 392 -28.78 -18.69 -19.14
CA GLU A 392 -28.40 -18.62 -20.55
C GLU A 392 -26.93 -18.27 -20.71
N PRO A 393 -26.25 -18.76 -21.74
CA PRO A 393 -24.86 -18.36 -22.02
C PRO A 393 -24.73 -16.83 -22.19
N GLN A 394 -23.75 -16.24 -21.54
CA GLN A 394 -23.47 -14.80 -21.54
C GLN A 394 -22.00 -14.50 -21.79
N ILE A 395 -21.73 -13.26 -22.21
CA ILE A 395 -20.37 -12.76 -22.38
C ILE A 395 -19.69 -12.52 -21.03
N MET A 396 -18.37 -12.56 -21.01
CA MET A 396 -17.55 -12.48 -19.80
C MET A 396 -17.81 -11.22 -18.97
N SER A 397 -17.91 -10.04 -19.60
CA SER A 397 -18.16 -8.77 -18.87
C SER A 397 -19.47 -8.80 -18.08
N ARG A 398 -20.51 -9.45 -18.58
CA ARG A 398 -21.78 -9.57 -17.89
C ARG A 398 -21.74 -10.56 -16.73
N ILE A 399 -21.04 -11.68 -16.90
CA ILE A 399 -20.80 -12.66 -15.83
C ILE A 399 -20.03 -12.02 -14.66
N ILE A 400 -18.99 -11.22 -14.97
CA ILE A 400 -18.22 -10.48 -13.96
C ILE A 400 -19.14 -9.49 -13.23
N ASN A 401 -19.99 -8.73 -13.94
CA ASN A 401 -20.96 -7.81 -13.31
C ASN A 401 -21.87 -8.52 -12.31
N TRP A 402 -22.37 -9.68 -12.66
CA TRP A 402 -23.22 -10.47 -11.77
C TRP A 402 -22.46 -11.02 -10.56
N ALA A 403 -21.21 -11.47 -10.75
CA ALA A 403 -20.36 -11.91 -9.66
C ALA A 403 -20.07 -10.76 -8.66
N LEU A 404 -19.73 -9.57 -9.18
CA LEU A 404 -19.57 -8.37 -8.35
C LEU A 404 -20.84 -8.00 -7.59
N THR A 405 -22.01 -8.13 -8.24
CA THR A 405 -23.30 -7.88 -7.59
C THR A 405 -23.54 -8.84 -6.43
N ASP A 406 -23.36 -10.14 -6.63
CA ASP A 406 -23.52 -11.14 -5.57
C ASP A 406 -22.53 -10.92 -4.42
N LEU A 407 -21.26 -10.61 -4.72
CA LEU A 407 -20.22 -10.33 -3.72
C LEU A 407 -20.54 -9.08 -2.89
N MET A 408 -21.04 -8.02 -3.51
CA MET A 408 -21.46 -6.81 -2.79
C MET A 408 -22.74 -7.00 -1.97
N LEU A 409 -23.62 -7.91 -2.38
CA LEU A 409 -24.78 -8.30 -1.58
C LEU A 409 -24.37 -9.12 -0.36
N GLN A 410 -23.41 -10.04 -0.54
CA GLN A 410 -22.95 -10.95 0.49
C GLN A 410 -22.09 -10.24 1.54
N HIS A 411 -21.30 -9.25 1.12
CA HIS A 411 -20.26 -8.61 1.92
C HIS A 411 -20.45 -7.10 1.97
N PRO A 412 -21.11 -6.56 3.01
CA PRO A 412 -21.32 -5.11 3.17
C PRO A 412 -20.01 -4.30 3.23
N GLU A 413 -18.91 -4.94 3.65
CA GLU A 413 -17.59 -4.36 3.72
C GLU A 413 -16.87 -4.25 2.36
N VAL A 414 -17.38 -4.91 1.31
CA VAL A 414 -16.84 -4.76 -0.05
C VAL A 414 -17.23 -3.40 -0.62
N VAL A 415 -16.23 -2.63 -1.05
CA VAL A 415 -16.37 -1.31 -1.68
C VAL A 415 -15.54 -1.26 -2.95
N MET A 416 -16.07 -0.63 -3.99
CA MET A 416 -15.36 -0.45 -5.25
C MET A 416 -15.02 1.02 -5.46
N MET A 417 -13.86 1.30 -6.05
CA MET A 417 -13.39 2.63 -6.36
C MET A 417 -12.56 2.64 -7.63
N GLY A 418 -12.59 3.73 -8.35
CA GLY A 418 -11.83 3.91 -9.59
C GLY A 418 -12.45 4.98 -10.47
N GLU A 419 -11.91 5.11 -11.67
CA GLU A 419 -12.39 6.05 -12.66
C GLU A 419 -13.62 5.48 -13.38
N ASP A 420 -14.70 6.27 -13.46
CA ASP A 420 -15.93 5.89 -14.19
C ASP A 420 -16.64 4.61 -13.68
N VAL A 421 -16.24 4.07 -12.53
CA VAL A 421 -16.83 2.81 -12.00
C VAL A 421 -18.26 2.96 -11.52
N GLY A 422 -18.68 4.19 -11.20
CA GLY A 422 -19.99 4.52 -10.65
C GLY A 422 -21.10 4.60 -11.69
N ARG A 423 -21.59 5.81 -11.95
CA ARG A 423 -22.78 6.02 -12.82
C ARG A 423 -22.57 5.53 -14.25
N LYS A 424 -21.38 5.69 -14.81
CA LYS A 424 -21.07 5.23 -16.18
C LYS A 424 -21.02 3.70 -16.26
N GLY A 425 -20.56 3.03 -15.20
CA GLY A 425 -20.48 1.57 -15.13
C GLY A 425 -19.19 0.99 -15.71
N GLY A 426 -18.09 1.75 -15.67
CA GLY A 426 -16.81 1.39 -16.25
C GLY A 426 -16.75 1.59 -17.75
N VAL A 427 -15.53 1.58 -18.31
CA VAL A 427 -15.30 1.77 -19.76
C VAL A 427 -15.97 0.68 -20.60
N TYR A 428 -15.97 -0.56 -20.08
CA TYR A 428 -16.52 -1.73 -20.77
C TYR A 428 -17.83 -2.25 -20.16
N GLY A 429 -18.49 -1.44 -19.32
CA GLY A 429 -19.78 -1.78 -18.73
C GLY A 429 -19.73 -2.85 -17.62
N VAL A 430 -18.55 -3.22 -17.14
CA VAL A 430 -18.38 -4.29 -16.13
C VAL A 430 -19.05 -3.92 -14.81
N THR A 431 -19.03 -2.66 -14.41
CA THR A 431 -19.68 -2.17 -13.17
C THR A 431 -21.04 -1.51 -13.40
N GLN A 432 -21.64 -1.71 -14.58
CA GLN A 432 -22.92 -1.10 -14.94
C GLN A 432 -24.02 -1.40 -13.91
N LYS A 433 -24.79 -0.38 -13.53
CA LYS A 433 -25.87 -0.42 -12.53
C LYS A 433 -25.46 -0.66 -11.07
N LEU A 434 -24.18 -0.96 -10.76
CA LEU A 434 -23.77 -1.25 -9.39
C LEU A 434 -23.96 -0.04 -8.47
N GLN A 435 -23.64 1.18 -8.92
CA GLN A 435 -23.85 2.39 -8.11
C GLN A 435 -25.35 2.64 -7.81
N ALA A 436 -26.24 2.37 -8.77
CA ALA A 436 -27.68 2.48 -8.53
C ALA A 436 -28.21 1.44 -7.54
N ARG A 437 -27.55 0.26 -7.47
CA ARG A 437 -27.90 -0.84 -6.57
C ARG A 437 -27.36 -0.66 -5.15
N PHE A 438 -26.14 -0.15 -5.01
CA PHE A 438 -25.38 -0.16 -3.75
C PHE A 438 -25.03 1.23 -3.20
N GLY A 439 -25.29 2.29 -3.96
CA GLY A 439 -25.01 3.67 -3.55
C GLY A 439 -23.60 4.16 -3.89
N GLN A 440 -23.42 5.48 -3.81
CA GLN A 440 -22.16 6.16 -4.15
C GLN A 440 -21.04 5.90 -3.12
N ASP A 441 -21.38 5.58 -1.90
CA ASP A 441 -20.45 5.30 -0.81
C ASP A 441 -19.86 3.89 -0.85
N ARG A 442 -20.43 3.01 -1.69
CA ARG A 442 -19.86 1.68 -2.01
C ARG A 442 -19.34 1.57 -3.44
N MET A 443 -19.74 2.49 -4.33
CA MET A 443 -19.27 2.60 -5.71
C MET A 443 -18.74 4.02 -5.92
N ILE A 444 -17.47 4.22 -5.68
CA ILE A 444 -16.81 5.52 -5.53
C ILE A 444 -16.12 5.91 -6.83
N ASP A 445 -16.65 6.92 -7.53
CA ASP A 445 -15.93 7.57 -8.61
C ASP A 445 -14.81 8.45 -8.03
N THR A 446 -13.58 8.20 -8.43
CA THR A 446 -12.39 8.90 -7.92
C THR A 446 -11.91 10.00 -8.87
N LEU A 447 -10.91 10.76 -8.44
CA LEU A 447 -10.10 11.57 -9.34
C LEU A 447 -9.28 10.68 -10.27
N LEU A 448 -8.87 11.23 -11.42
CA LEU A 448 -7.95 10.59 -12.38
C LEU A 448 -6.52 10.59 -11.80
N ASP A 449 -6.28 9.68 -10.88
CA ASP A 449 -4.98 9.49 -10.23
C ASP A 449 -4.93 8.10 -9.58
N GLU A 450 -4.25 7.16 -10.23
CA GLU A 450 -4.19 5.77 -9.79
C GLU A 450 -3.50 5.60 -8.44
N GLN A 451 -2.57 6.50 -8.07
CA GLN A 451 -1.97 6.50 -6.73
C GLN A 451 -3.03 6.84 -5.66
N SER A 452 -3.91 7.80 -5.93
CA SER A 452 -5.00 8.16 -5.03
C SER A 452 -6.06 7.05 -4.95
N ILE A 453 -6.37 6.37 -6.06
CA ILE A 453 -7.28 5.21 -6.08
C ILE A 453 -6.78 4.12 -5.13
N LEU A 454 -5.51 3.72 -5.29
CA LEU A 454 -4.92 2.68 -4.44
C LEU A 454 -4.72 3.15 -3.00
N GLY A 455 -4.33 4.40 -2.79
CA GLY A 455 -4.23 4.96 -1.45
C GLY A 455 -5.58 4.97 -0.71
N LEU A 456 -6.66 5.35 -1.39
CA LEU A 456 -8.02 5.26 -0.85
C LEU A 456 -8.34 3.82 -0.42
N ALA A 457 -8.04 2.84 -1.27
CA ALA A 457 -8.24 1.43 -1.00
C ALA A 457 -7.44 0.96 0.23
N ILE A 458 -6.13 1.22 0.26
CA ILE A 458 -5.24 0.84 1.36
C ILE A 458 -5.74 1.44 2.69
N GLY A 459 -6.11 2.73 2.68
CA GLY A 459 -6.61 3.40 3.88
C GLY A 459 -7.95 2.84 4.37
N MET A 460 -8.88 2.52 3.48
CA MET A 460 -10.15 1.90 3.83
C MET A 460 -9.96 0.48 4.40
N ALA A 461 -9.00 -0.29 3.86
CA ALA A 461 -8.65 -1.61 4.37
C ALA A 461 -8.18 -1.57 5.84
N GLN A 462 -7.48 -0.50 6.27
CA GLN A 462 -7.08 -0.31 7.67
C GLN A 462 -8.27 -0.16 8.64
N ASN A 463 -9.46 0.13 8.13
CA ASN A 463 -10.68 0.25 8.93
C ASN A 463 -11.70 -0.87 8.65
N GLY A 464 -11.22 -2.02 8.18
CA GLY A 464 -12.02 -3.25 8.08
C GLY A 464 -12.81 -3.43 6.79
N PHE A 465 -12.64 -2.55 5.79
CA PHE A 465 -13.21 -2.76 4.46
C PHE A 465 -12.40 -3.76 3.64
N ILE A 466 -13.04 -4.32 2.63
CA ILE A 466 -12.41 -5.12 1.56
C ILE A 466 -12.56 -4.33 0.26
N PRO A 467 -11.61 -3.45 -0.05
CA PRO A 467 -11.68 -2.63 -1.24
C PRO A 467 -11.39 -3.44 -2.51
N MET A 468 -12.12 -3.09 -3.56
CA MET A 468 -11.90 -3.56 -4.92
C MET A 468 -11.60 -2.36 -5.83
N PRO A 469 -10.39 -1.78 -5.74
CA PRO A 469 -10.00 -0.71 -6.65
C PRO A 469 -9.93 -1.22 -8.09
N GLU A 470 -10.21 -0.32 -9.05
CA GLU A 470 -10.09 -0.59 -10.49
C GLU A 470 -9.09 0.38 -11.11
N ILE A 471 -8.12 -0.16 -11.84
CA ILE A 471 -7.29 0.58 -12.79
C ILE A 471 -7.79 0.27 -14.17
N GLN A 472 -8.16 1.30 -14.95
CA GLN A 472 -8.86 1.16 -16.21
C GLN A 472 -8.11 0.33 -17.26
N PHE A 473 -6.78 0.49 -17.31
CA PHE A 473 -5.91 -0.23 -18.25
C PHE A 473 -4.59 -0.59 -17.58
N LEU A 474 -4.07 -1.75 -17.87
CA LEU A 474 -2.80 -2.23 -17.32
C LEU A 474 -1.64 -1.24 -17.55
N ALA A 475 -1.64 -0.54 -18.68
CA ALA A 475 -0.63 0.49 -18.98
C ALA A 475 -0.58 1.62 -17.92
N TYR A 476 -1.68 1.91 -17.25
CA TYR A 476 -1.75 2.98 -16.24
C TYR A 476 -1.29 2.53 -14.85
N LEU A 477 -1.10 1.23 -14.66
CA LEU A 477 -0.56 0.65 -13.44
C LEU A 477 0.76 1.31 -13.01
N HIS A 478 1.62 1.64 -13.98
CA HIS A 478 2.95 2.18 -13.73
C HIS A 478 2.93 3.50 -12.94
N ASN A 479 1.86 4.30 -13.06
CA ASN A 479 1.66 5.48 -12.22
C ASN A 479 1.43 5.13 -10.73
N ALA A 480 0.92 3.94 -10.45
CA ALA A 480 0.52 3.49 -9.12
C ALA A 480 1.38 2.33 -8.58
N GLU A 481 2.42 1.92 -9.28
CA GLU A 481 3.23 0.74 -8.92
C GLU A 481 3.78 0.83 -7.48
N ASP A 482 4.24 2.00 -7.05
CA ASP A 482 4.75 2.18 -5.68
C ASP A 482 3.67 1.97 -4.61
N GLN A 483 2.41 2.30 -4.89
CA GLN A 483 1.31 2.01 -3.94
C GLN A 483 1.07 0.50 -3.80
N ILE A 484 1.32 -0.30 -4.84
CA ILE A 484 1.22 -1.77 -4.76
C ILE A 484 2.45 -2.33 -4.08
N ARG A 485 3.64 -2.03 -4.61
CA ARG A 485 4.91 -2.59 -4.14
C ARG A 485 5.34 -2.00 -2.79
N GLY A 486 5.41 -0.67 -2.71
CA GLY A 486 5.93 0.05 -1.53
C GLY A 486 4.97 0.08 -0.36
N GLU A 487 3.65 0.06 -0.59
CA GLU A 487 2.65 0.17 0.46
C GLU A 487 1.83 -1.11 0.67
N ALA A 488 1.07 -1.56 -0.34
CA ALA A 488 0.14 -2.66 -0.17
C ALA A 488 0.85 -3.97 0.17
N ALA A 489 1.89 -4.34 -0.57
CA ALA A 489 2.57 -5.61 -0.44
C ALA A 489 3.52 -5.68 0.77
N THR A 490 4.17 -4.56 1.13
CA THR A 490 5.23 -4.58 2.15
C THR A 490 4.73 -4.42 3.57
N LEU A 491 3.52 -3.86 3.80
CA LEU A 491 3.05 -3.52 5.15
C LEU A 491 3.02 -4.73 6.09
N SER A 492 2.52 -5.87 5.64
CA SER A 492 2.51 -7.11 6.44
C SER A 492 3.94 -7.57 6.77
N PHE A 493 4.86 -7.48 5.80
CA PHE A 493 6.23 -7.90 5.97
C PHE A 493 6.94 -7.14 7.10
N PHE A 494 6.94 -5.81 7.07
CA PHE A 494 7.68 -5.02 8.07
C PHE A 494 6.84 -4.57 9.28
N SER A 495 5.56 -5.00 9.35
CA SER A 495 4.76 -4.91 10.57
C SER A 495 4.60 -6.26 11.29
N ASN A 496 5.38 -7.27 10.89
CA ASN A 496 5.29 -8.63 11.42
C ASN A 496 3.84 -9.17 11.41
N GLY A 497 3.08 -8.86 10.36
CA GLY A 497 1.69 -9.28 10.18
C GLY A 497 0.65 -8.53 11.02
N GLN A 498 1.03 -7.51 11.79
CA GLN A 498 0.10 -6.77 12.65
C GLN A 498 -0.80 -5.80 11.88
N TYR A 499 -0.32 -5.33 10.74
CA TYR A 499 -1.08 -4.50 9.80
C TYR A 499 -1.09 -5.18 8.44
N THR A 500 -2.23 -5.16 7.77
CA THR A 500 -2.46 -5.81 6.49
C THR A 500 -3.24 -4.90 5.55
N ASN A 501 -3.11 -5.11 4.24
CA ASN A 501 -3.79 -4.34 3.21
C ASN A 501 -4.64 -5.27 2.32
N PRO A 502 -5.69 -5.93 2.85
CA PRO A 502 -6.51 -6.82 2.04
C PRO A 502 -7.20 -6.05 0.92
N MET A 503 -7.08 -6.52 -0.31
CA MET A 503 -7.79 -5.93 -1.46
C MET A 503 -7.85 -6.88 -2.64
N VAL A 504 -8.79 -6.63 -3.55
CA VAL A 504 -8.83 -7.23 -4.89
C VAL A 504 -8.72 -6.10 -5.91
N LEU A 505 -7.49 -5.84 -6.38
CA LEU A 505 -7.22 -4.85 -7.40
C LEU A 505 -7.63 -5.41 -8.78
N ARG A 506 -8.67 -4.86 -9.38
CA ARG A 506 -9.12 -5.20 -10.72
C ARG A 506 -8.40 -4.34 -11.75
N ILE A 507 -7.85 -4.99 -12.76
CA ILE A 507 -7.15 -4.31 -13.85
C ILE A 507 -7.63 -4.91 -15.17
N ALA A 508 -8.19 -4.08 -16.04
CA ALA A 508 -8.44 -4.47 -17.42
C ALA A 508 -7.13 -4.39 -18.21
N GLY A 509 -6.77 -5.45 -18.93
CA GLY A 509 -5.47 -5.48 -19.59
C GLY A 509 -5.35 -6.52 -20.70
N LEU A 510 -4.10 -6.74 -21.04
CA LEU A 510 -3.64 -7.61 -22.10
C LEU A 510 -3.99 -7.09 -23.52
N GLY A 511 -3.59 -7.85 -24.52
CA GLY A 511 -3.65 -7.42 -25.92
C GLY A 511 -4.95 -7.79 -26.64
N TYR A 512 -4.86 -7.85 -27.96
CA TYR A 512 -5.88 -8.37 -28.90
C TYR A 512 -7.16 -7.52 -29.07
N GLN A 513 -7.15 -6.26 -28.69
CA GLN A 513 -8.24 -5.33 -29.03
C GLN A 513 -8.11 -4.75 -30.44
N LYS A 514 -7.64 -5.54 -31.39
CA LYS A 514 -7.40 -5.13 -32.83
C LYS A 514 -6.52 -3.88 -32.95
N GLY A 515 -5.58 -3.70 -31.98
CA GLY A 515 -4.68 -2.56 -31.91
C GLY A 515 -5.35 -1.23 -31.57
N PHE A 516 -6.55 -1.25 -31.00
CA PHE A 516 -7.22 -0.04 -30.51
C PHE A 516 -6.34 0.67 -29.47
N GLY A 517 -5.97 1.92 -29.72
CA GLY A 517 -5.18 2.73 -28.81
C GLY A 517 -3.71 2.28 -28.59
N GLY A 518 -3.21 1.31 -29.37
CA GLY A 518 -1.86 0.79 -29.23
C GLY A 518 -1.59 0.23 -27.83
N HIS A 519 -0.34 0.30 -27.34
CA HIS A 519 0.06 -0.25 -26.05
C HIS A 519 -0.58 0.46 -24.82
N PHE A 520 -1.12 1.67 -24.97
CA PHE A 520 -1.84 2.35 -23.90
C PHE A 520 -3.17 1.68 -23.52
N HIS A 521 -3.74 0.87 -24.43
CA HIS A 521 -4.99 0.14 -24.22
C HIS A 521 -4.84 -1.38 -24.43
N ASN A 522 -3.65 -1.83 -24.81
CA ASN A 522 -3.31 -3.22 -25.08
C ASN A 522 -1.99 -3.60 -24.39
N ASP A 523 -1.75 -3.19 -23.17
CA ASP A 523 -0.50 -3.49 -22.50
C ASP A 523 -0.48 -4.92 -21.97
N ASN A 524 0.68 -5.57 -22.12
CA ASN A 524 0.99 -6.90 -21.66
C ASN A 524 2.15 -6.95 -20.66
N SER A 525 2.40 -5.87 -19.91
CA SER A 525 3.50 -5.69 -18.93
C SER A 525 3.20 -6.36 -17.60
N VAL A 526 3.09 -7.69 -17.58
CA VAL A 526 2.75 -8.44 -16.35
C VAL A 526 3.95 -8.60 -15.40
N ALA A 527 5.17 -8.44 -15.91
CA ALA A 527 6.40 -8.65 -15.15
C ALA A 527 6.48 -7.82 -13.86
N VAL A 528 6.06 -6.57 -13.89
CA VAL A 528 6.11 -5.66 -12.73
C VAL A 528 5.24 -6.13 -11.55
N ILE A 529 4.15 -6.83 -11.82
CA ILE A 529 3.27 -7.38 -10.78
C ILE A 529 3.85 -8.70 -10.27
N ARG A 530 4.32 -9.55 -11.20
CA ARG A 530 4.90 -10.86 -10.89
C ARG A 530 6.11 -10.77 -9.97
N ASP A 531 6.90 -9.69 -10.08
CA ASP A 531 8.10 -9.45 -9.27
C ASP A 531 7.79 -9.05 -7.81
N ILE A 532 6.56 -8.69 -7.50
CA ILE A 532 6.20 -8.21 -6.15
C ILE A 532 5.94 -9.39 -5.20
N PRO A 533 6.77 -9.62 -4.17
CA PRO A 533 6.59 -10.72 -3.24
C PRO A 533 5.24 -10.66 -2.50
N GLY A 534 4.57 -11.79 -2.38
CA GLY A 534 3.32 -11.91 -1.61
C GLY A 534 2.05 -11.49 -2.35
N VAL A 535 2.15 -10.81 -3.47
CA VAL A 535 1.00 -10.44 -4.31
C VAL A 535 0.52 -11.65 -5.10
N ILE A 536 -0.80 -11.86 -5.12
CA ILE A 536 -1.44 -12.87 -5.94
C ILE A 536 -1.86 -12.24 -7.27
N LEU A 537 -1.52 -12.90 -8.38
CA LEU A 537 -1.93 -12.48 -9.72
C LEU A 537 -2.84 -13.56 -10.34
N ALA A 538 -4.11 -13.22 -10.52
CA ALA A 538 -5.15 -14.06 -11.10
C ALA A 538 -5.53 -13.52 -12.50
N CYS A 539 -5.72 -14.40 -13.47
CA CYS A 539 -6.14 -14.04 -14.82
C CYS A 539 -7.16 -15.06 -15.35
N PRO A 540 -8.47 -14.78 -15.27
CA PRO A 540 -9.49 -15.67 -15.82
C PRO A 540 -9.50 -15.64 -17.35
N SER A 541 -9.82 -16.78 -17.97
CA SER A 541 -9.88 -16.88 -19.42
C SER A 541 -11.30 -16.91 -19.99
N ASN A 542 -12.32 -17.10 -19.15
CA ASN A 542 -13.74 -17.13 -19.55
C ASN A 542 -14.64 -16.60 -18.44
N GLY A 543 -15.92 -16.35 -18.74
CA GLY A 543 -16.87 -15.75 -17.81
C GLY A 543 -17.15 -16.60 -16.55
N ALA A 544 -17.36 -17.90 -16.71
CA ALA A 544 -17.65 -18.76 -15.56
C ALA A 544 -16.48 -18.84 -14.60
N ASP A 545 -15.26 -19.00 -15.13
CA ASP A 545 -14.04 -19.02 -14.29
C ASP A 545 -13.80 -17.65 -13.66
N ALA A 546 -14.08 -16.55 -14.34
CA ALA A 546 -14.00 -15.21 -13.75
C ALA A 546 -14.87 -15.06 -12.52
N ALA A 547 -16.12 -15.52 -12.55
CA ALA A 547 -17.01 -15.48 -11.39
C ALA A 547 -16.52 -16.36 -10.23
N ARG A 548 -16.07 -17.59 -10.53
CA ARG A 548 -15.55 -18.54 -9.52
C ARG A 548 -14.26 -18.01 -8.88
N MET A 549 -13.35 -17.46 -9.67
CA MET A 549 -12.09 -16.90 -9.20
C MET A 549 -12.29 -15.60 -8.41
N LEU A 550 -13.22 -14.71 -8.79
CA LEU A 550 -13.54 -13.49 -8.03
C LEU A 550 -14.01 -13.82 -6.61
N ARG A 551 -14.83 -14.87 -6.45
CA ARG A 551 -15.28 -15.34 -5.13
C ARG A 551 -14.09 -15.77 -4.27
N GLU A 552 -13.16 -16.52 -4.84
CA GLU A 552 -11.92 -16.92 -4.14
C GLU A 552 -11.04 -15.71 -3.84
N CYS A 553 -10.88 -14.75 -4.76
CA CYS A 553 -10.09 -13.53 -4.54
C CYS A 553 -10.64 -12.72 -3.35
N VAL A 554 -11.97 -12.56 -3.25
CA VAL A 554 -12.60 -11.87 -2.11
C VAL A 554 -12.42 -12.67 -0.82
N ARG A 555 -12.52 -14.00 -0.86
CA ARG A 555 -12.23 -14.86 0.31
C ARG A 555 -10.77 -14.68 0.76
N LEU A 556 -9.81 -14.73 -0.17
CA LEU A 556 -8.39 -14.54 0.11
C LEU A 556 -8.11 -13.17 0.73
N ALA A 557 -8.73 -12.11 0.20
CA ALA A 557 -8.60 -10.77 0.79
C ALA A 557 -9.24 -10.72 2.19
N ARG A 558 -10.45 -11.24 2.35
CA ARG A 558 -11.22 -11.14 3.59
C ARG A 558 -10.64 -12.00 4.72
N GLU A 559 -10.34 -13.27 4.43
CA GLU A 559 -9.95 -14.25 5.45
C GLU A 559 -8.44 -14.41 5.58
N GLU A 560 -7.70 -14.32 4.47
CA GLU A 560 -6.25 -14.49 4.43
C GLU A 560 -5.50 -13.16 4.29
N GLN A 561 -6.23 -12.04 4.30
CA GLN A 561 -5.69 -10.67 4.27
C GLN A 561 -4.75 -10.40 3.10
N ARG A 562 -5.00 -11.07 1.95
CA ARG A 562 -4.12 -11.03 0.79
C ARG A 562 -4.39 -9.81 -0.09
N VAL A 563 -3.32 -9.37 -0.74
CA VAL A 563 -3.37 -8.44 -1.87
C VAL A 563 -3.48 -9.28 -3.14
N VAL A 564 -4.59 -9.15 -3.85
CA VAL A 564 -4.87 -9.88 -5.08
C VAL A 564 -5.01 -8.91 -6.23
N VAL A 565 -4.28 -9.13 -7.32
CA VAL A 565 -4.49 -8.48 -8.61
C VAL A 565 -5.31 -9.42 -9.50
N PHE A 566 -6.47 -8.97 -9.90
CA PHE A 566 -7.37 -9.69 -10.80
C PHE A 566 -7.29 -9.04 -12.19
N LEU A 567 -6.48 -9.64 -13.06
CA LEU A 567 -6.20 -9.16 -14.41
C LEU A 567 -7.27 -9.66 -15.37
N GLU A 568 -8.05 -8.76 -15.92
CA GLU A 568 -9.19 -9.04 -16.78
C GLU A 568 -8.80 -8.86 -18.25
N PRO A 569 -8.76 -9.94 -19.08
CA PRO A 569 -8.45 -9.83 -20.50
C PRO A 569 -9.55 -9.06 -21.25
N ILE A 570 -9.30 -7.80 -21.61
CA ILE A 570 -10.30 -6.90 -22.20
C ILE A 570 -10.88 -7.47 -23.50
N ALA A 571 -10.04 -8.09 -24.33
CA ALA A 571 -10.48 -8.64 -25.62
C ALA A 571 -11.51 -9.77 -25.45
N LEU A 572 -11.54 -10.45 -24.29
CA LEU A 572 -12.49 -11.53 -24.01
C LEU A 572 -13.82 -11.01 -23.43
N TYR A 573 -13.91 -9.77 -22.99
CA TYR A 573 -15.16 -9.22 -22.44
C TYR A 573 -16.38 -9.38 -23.37
N PRO A 574 -16.29 -8.99 -24.67
CA PRO A 574 -17.41 -9.09 -25.59
C PRO A 574 -17.42 -10.41 -26.38
N MET A 575 -16.45 -11.31 -26.15
CA MET A 575 -16.26 -12.49 -26.99
C MET A 575 -17.45 -13.45 -26.85
N ARG A 576 -17.96 -13.90 -28.00
CA ARG A 576 -19.10 -14.82 -28.10
C ARG A 576 -18.72 -16.17 -28.71
N ASP A 577 -18.02 -16.09 -29.82
CA ASP A 577 -17.79 -17.23 -30.71
C ASP A 577 -16.38 -17.80 -30.54
N LEU A 578 -16.20 -19.10 -30.70
CA LEU A 578 -14.91 -19.77 -30.58
C LEU A 578 -14.37 -20.27 -31.91
N HIS A 579 -15.15 -21.02 -32.66
CA HIS A 579 -14.70 -21.70 -33.88
C HIS A 579 -15.31 -21.12 -35.16
N GLY A 580 -16.53 -20.63 -35.08
CA GLY A 580 -17.25 -20.12 -36.26
C GLY A 580 -18.19 -18.98 -35.90
N GLU A 581 -18.60 -18.23 -36.90
CA GLU A 581 -19.52 -17.10 -36.71
C GLU A 581 -20.83 -17.56 -36.10
N LYS A 582 -21.25 -16.95 -35.01
CA LYS A 582 -22.47 -17.21 -34.25
C LYS A 582 -22.56 -18.58 -33.56
N ASP A 583 -21.43 -19.26 -33.34
CA ASP A 583 -21.40 -20.53 -32.61
C ASP A 583 -21.62 -20.40 -31.10
N ALA A 584 -21.53 -19.19 -30.55
CA ALA A 584 -21.64 -18.87 -29.15
C ALA A 584 -20.70 -19.71 -28.23
N GLY A 585 -19.67 -20.31 -28.81
CA GLY A 585 -18.81 -21.32 -28.17
C GLY A 585 -17.91 -20.75 -27.06
N TRP A 586 -17.81 -19.42 -26.91
CA TRP A 586 -17.04 -18.81 -25.84
C TRP A 586 -17.92 -18.26 -24.70
N MET A 587 -19.24 -18.15 -24.93
CA MET A 587 -20.16 -17.71 -23.88
C MET A 587 -20.34 -18.82 -22.83
N THR A 588 -20.56 -18.40 -21.57
CA THR A 588 -20.76 -19.33 -20.45
C THR A 588 -22.01 -18.97 -19.65
N THR A 589 -22.63 -19.94 -19.01
CA THR A 589 -23.69 -19.68 -18.02
C THR A 589 -23.08 -19.16 -16.73
N TYR A 590 -23.85 -18.39 -15.96
CA TYR A 590 -23.41 -17.94 -14.64
C TYR A 590 -23.33 -19.15 -13.68
N PRO A 591 -22.17 -19.41 -13.07
CA PRO A 591 -21.98 -20.59 -12.21
C PRO A 591 -22.76 -20.45 -10.90
N ASP A 592 -23.11 -21.58 -10.28
CA ASP A 592 -23.71 -21.55 -8.95
C ASP A 592 -22.86 -20.72 -7.97
N ARG A 593 -23.55 -19.98 -7.08
CA ARG A 593 -22.88 -19.05 -6.16
C ARG A 593 -21.94 -19.72 -5.16
N SER A 594 -22.06 -21.03 -4.93
CA SER A 594 -21.17 -21.82 -4.08
C SER A 594 -19.90 -22.28 -4.79
N GLU A 595 -19.89 -22.22 -6.13
CA GLU A 595 -18.73 -22.67 -6.91
C GLU A 595 -17.60 -21.66 -6.84
N VAL A 596 -16.41 -22.16 -6.52
CA VAL A 596 -15.14 -21.39 -6.47
C VAL A 596 -14.05 -22.16 -7.23
N ILE A 597 -13.03 -21.44 -7.68
CA ILE A 597 -11.77 -22.02 -8.14
C ILE A 597 -10.72 -21.60 -7.13
N ALA A 598 -10.22 -22.57 -6.37
CA ALA A 598 -9.25 -22.32 -5.30
C ALA A 598 -7.92 -21.79 -5.85
N LEU A 599 -7.20 -21.02 -5.03
CA LEU A 599 -5.84 -20.57 -5.35
C LEU A 599 -4.95 -21.77 -5.70
N GLY A 600 -4.31 -21.70 -6.88
CA GLY A 600 -3.43 -22.74 -7.39
C GLY A 600 -4.12 -23.82 -8.23
N GLU A 601 -5.45 -23.77 -8.39
CA GLU A 601 -6.19 -24.71 -9.24
C GLU A 601 -6.10 -24.34 -10.72
N VAL A 602 -5.58 -25.25 -11.55
CA VAL A 602 -5.50 -25.09 -13.00
C VAL A 602 -6.70 -25.70 -13.72
N GLY A 603 -7.05 -25.20 -14.88
CA GLY A 603 -8.06 -25.80 -15.76
C GLY A 603 -7.42 -26.74 -16.78
N THR A 604 -8.02 -27.92 -16.99
CA THR A 604 -7.56 -28.87 -18.02
C THR A 604 -8.71 -29.16 -18.99
N PHE A 605 -8.46 -28.94 -20.26
CA PHE A 605 -9.42 -29.09 -21.35
C PHE A 605 -8.88 -30.09 -22.39
N GLY A 606 -9.70 -31.06 -22.74
CA GLY A 606 -9.27 -32.21 -23.52
C GLY A 606 -8.50 -33.25 -22.70
N SER A 607 -8.39 -34.45 -23.24
CA SER A 607 -7.69 -35.59 -22.61
C SER A 607 -6.52 -36.10 -23.48
N GLY A 608 -6.12 -35.29 -24.46
CA GLY A 608 -5.04 -35.64 -25.37
C GLY A 608 -3.69 -35.82 -24.69
N THR A 609 -2.82 -36.62 -25.28
CA THR A 609 -1.48 -36.91 -24.76
C THR A 609 -0.36 -36.59 -25.75
N ASP A 610 -0.66 -36.21 -26.99
CA ASP A 610 0.38 -35.89 -27.98
C ASP A 610 1.11 -34.59 -27.60
N ILE A 611 0.33 -33.59 -27.14
CA ILE A 611 0.87 -32.28 -26.73
C ILE A 611 0.00 -31.64 -25.64
N ALA A 612 0.65 -31.10 -24.61
CA ALA A 612 0.04 -30.16 -23.68
C ALA A 612 0.33 -28.72 -24.14
N ILE A 613 -0.69 -27.87 -24.19
CA ILE A 613 -0.57 -26.43 -24.46
C ILE A 613 -0.88 -25.70 -23.16
N VAL A 614 0.13 -25.08 -22.55
CA VAL A 614 0.01 -24.39 -21.24
C VAL A 614 -0.07 -22.90 -21.49
N THR A 615 -1.13 -22.26 -20.97
CA THR A 615 -1.44 -20.87 -21.32
C THR A 615 -2.40 -20.22 -20.30
N TYR A 616 -2.87 -19.00 -20.58
CA TYR A 616 -3.84 -18.23 -19.77
C TYR A 616 -4.48 -17.12 -20.63
N GLY A 617 -5.56 -16.49 -20.14
CA GLY A 617 -6.16 -15.31 -20.74
C GLY A 617 -6.49 -15.47 -22.23
N ASN A 618 -6.06 -14.51 -23.06
CA ASN A 618 -6.28 -14.59 -24.53
C ASN A 618 -5.58 -15.79 -25.16
N GLY A 619 -4.43 -16.19 -24.62
CA GLY A 619 -3.69 -17.38 -25.08
C GLY A 619 -4.52 -18.64 -24.98
N PHE A 620 -5.39 -18.75 -23.94
CA PHE A 620 -6.30 -19.89 -23.81
C PHE A 620 -7.35 -19.90 -24.91
N TYR A 621 -7.97 -18.76 -25.22
CA TYR A 621 -8.92 -18.65 -26.33
C TYR A 621 -8.30 -19.05 -27.66
N LEU A 622 -7.12 -18.53 -27.99
CA LEU A 622 -6.40 -18.83 -29.22
C LEU A 622 -5.93 -20.29 -29.29
N SER A 623 -5.50 -20.87 -28.15
CA SER A 623 -5.07 -22.26 -28.05
C SER A 623 -6.23 -23.25 -28.27
N ARG A 624 -7.46 -22.89 -27.84
CA ARG A 624 -8.65 -23.71 -28.14
C ARG A 624 -9.00 -23.73 -29.61
N GLN A 625 -8.76 -22.63 -30.32
CA GLN A 625 -8.89 -22.59 -31.81
C GLN A 625 -7.81 -23.45 -32.50
N ALA A 626 -6.56 -23.35 -32.04
CA ALA A 626 -5.47 -24.17 -32.56
C ALA A 626 -5.69 -25.68 -32.27
N GLU A 627 -6.19 -26.03 -31.06
CA GLU A 627 -6.56 -27.40 -30.68
C GLU A 627 -7.54 -28.05 -31.67
N SER A 628 -8.60 -27.32 -32.05
CA SER A 628 -9.59 -27.83 -33.00
C SER A 628 -8.96 -28.16 -34.37
N ARG A 629 -8.02 -27.35 -34.86
CA ARG A 629 -7.29 -27.59 -36.08
C ARG A 629 -6.32 -28.77 -35.96
N LEU A 630 -5.62 -28.90 -34.84
CA LEU A 630 -4.76 -30.05 -34.55
C LEU A 630 -5.57 -31.36 -34.54
N ALA A 631 -6.76 -31.34 -33.92
CA ALA A 631 -7.66 -32.47 -33.83
C ALA A 631 -8.15 -32.92 -35.23
N ALA A 632 -8.41 -31.99 -36.15
CA ALA A 632 -8.78 -32.30 -37.54
C ALA A 632 -7.67 -33.06 -38.30
N GLU A 633 -6.42 -32.98 -37.84
CA GLU A 633 -5.27 -33.73 -38.39
C GLU A 633 -4.88 -34.95 -37.53
N GLY A 634 -5.73 -35.33 -36.58
CA GLY A 634 -5.53 -36.50 -35.73
C GLY A 634 -4.60 -36.29 -34.51
N VAL A 635 -4.13 -35.06 -34.26
CA VAL A 635 -3.31 -34.72 -33.09
C VAL A 635 -4.20 -34.51 -31.87
N LYS A 636 -3.93 -35.25 -30.80
CA LYS A 636 -4.70 -35.17 -29.53
C LYS A 636 -4.02 -34.23 -28.57
N ALA A 637 -4.45 -32.97 -28.57
CA ALA A 637 -3.95 -31.96 -27.67
C ALA A 637 -4.71 -31.92 -26.33
N ARG A 638 -4.07 -31.36 -25.31
CA ARG A 638 -4.64 -31.01 -24.01
C ARG A 638 -4.29 -29.54 -23.76
N VAL A 639 -5.29 -28.67 -23.56
CA VAL A 639 -5.07 -27.27 -23.25
C VAL A 639 -5.21 -27.05 -21.74
N ILE A 640 -4.22 -26.42 -21.14
CA ILE A 640 -4.14 -26.15 -19.69
C ILE A 640 -4.20 -24.65 -19.48
N ASP A 641 -5.26 -24.21 -18.79
CA ASP A 641 -5.43 -22.83 -18.35
C ASP A 641 -4.85 -22.65 -16.95
N MET A 642 -3.82 -21.82 -16.82
CA MET A 642 -3.13 -21.58 -15.56
C MET A 642 -4.01 -20.90 -14.53
N ARG A 643 -4.84 -19.92 -14.92
CA ARG A 643 -5.71 -19.12 -14.06
C ARG A 643 -4.96 -18.25 -13.04
N TRP A 644 -3.99 -18.84 -12.31
CA TRP A 644 -3.16 -18.17 -11.29
C TRP A 644 -1.73 -18.03 -11.81
N LEU A 645 -1.28 -16.79 -12.01
CA LEU A 645 0.02 -16.50 -12.61
C LEU A 645 1.12 -16.28 -11.55
N SER A 646 0.72 -15.80 -10.35
CA SER A 646 1.59 -15.66 -9.18
C SER A 646 0.75 -15.90 -7.90
N PRO A 647 1.18 -16.75 -6.95
CA PRO A 647 2.27 -17.71 -7.11
C PRO A 647 1.95 -18.72 -8.22
N MET A 648 2.98 -19.15 -8.96
CA MET A 648 2.81 -20.17 -10.02
C MET A 648 2.37 -21.50 -9.41
N PRO A 649 1.32 -22.13 -9.93
CA PRO A 649 0.80 -23.40 -9.39
C PRO A 649 1.63 -24.61 -9.89
N GLU A 650 2.90 -24.68 -9.49
CA GLU A 650 3.90 -25.60 -10.03
C GLU A 650 3.46 -27.07 -9.99
N ASP A 651 3.04 -27.58 -8.83
CA ASP A 651 2.64 -28.99 -8.69
C ASP A 651 1.39 -29.34 -9.52
N ALA A 652 0.42 -28.41 -9.57
CA ALA A 652 -0.77 -28.57 -10.38
C ALA A 652 -0.44 -28.60 -11.89
N LEU A 653 0.49 -27.74 -12.34
CA LEU A 653 0.97 -27.70 -13.72
C LEU A 653 1.71 -28.98 -14.10
N ILE A 654 2.63 -29.45 -13.26
CA ILE A 654 3.34 -30.73 -13.51
C ILE A 654 2.36 -31.88 -13.62
N LYS A 655 1.38 -31.97 -12.70
CA LYS A 655 0.32 -32.98 -12.76
C LYS A 655 -0.54 -32.86 -14.04
N ALA A 656 -0.86 -31.63 -14.44
CA ALA A 656 -1.71 -31.38 -15.61
C ALA A 656 -1.03 -31.78 -16.93
N VAL A 657 0.32 -31.70 -17.04
CA VAL A 657 1.08 -32.13 -18.23
C VAL A 657 1.47 -33.61 -18.20
N GLU A 658 1.18 -34.30 -17.13
CA GLU A 658 1.56 -35.71 -16.97
C GLU A 658 0.97 -36.57 -18.10
N GLY A 659 1.79 -37.47 -18.63
CA GLY A 659 1.45 -38.35 -19.75
C GLY A 659 1.46 -37.71 -21.14
N CYS A 660 1.70 -36.39 -21.25
CA CYS A 660 1.87 -35.71 -22.52
C CYS A 660 3.29 -35.93 -23.08
N GLN A 661 3.40 -36.09 -24.41
CA GLN A 661 4.68 -36.33 -25.09
C GLN A 661 5.47 -35.05 -25.32
N LYS A 662 4.78 -33.91 -25.44
CA LYS A 662 5.34 -32.57 -25.71
C LYS A 662 4.62 -31.52 -24.87
N ILE A 663 5.29 -30.40 -24.59
CA ILE A 663 4.69 -29.24 -23.91
C ILE A 663 4.98 -27.99 -24.72
N LEU A 664 3.93 -27.26 -25.11
CA LEU A 664 4.02 -25.94 -25.70
C LEU A 664 3.51 -24.88 -24.71
N VAL A 665 4.36 -23.94 -24.33
CA VAL A 665 3.96 -22.77 -23.53
C VAL A 665 3.53 -21.67 -24.50
N VAL A 666 2.32 -21.14 -24.28
CA VAL A 666 1.79 -20.00 -25.06
C VAL A 666 1.57 -18.83 -24.11
N ASP A 667 2.29 -17.75 -24.35
CA ASP A 667 2.30 -16.57 -23.48
C ASP A 667 2.13 -15.29 -24.33
N GLU A 668 1.11 -14.51 -24.06
CA GLU A 668 0.91 -13.24 -24.74
C GLU A 668 1.79 -12.10 -24.19
N THR A 669 2.52 -12.32 -23.08
CA THR A 669 3.50 -11.35 -22.61
C THR A 669 4.80 -11.40 -23.41
N ARG A 670 5.66 -10.42 -23.19
CA ARG A 670 6.94 -10.30 -23.90
C ARG A 670 7.81 -11.53 -23.68
N ARG A 671 8.69 -11.79 -24.63
CA ARG A 671 9.65 -12.90 -24.60
C ARG A 671 10.54 -12.84 -23.36
N SER A 672 10.97 -11.61 -23.00
CA SER A 672 11.82 -11.34 -21.84
C SER A 672 10.98 -10.86 -20.64
N GLY A 673 11.19 -11.45 -19.47
CA GLY A 673 10.46 -11.12 -18.24
C GLY A 673 9.02 -11.66 -18.17
N GLY A 674 8.52 -12.33 -19.20
CA GLY A 674 7.15 -12.87 -19.25
C GLY A 674 6.92 -14.08 -18.34
N ILE A 675 5.67 -14.53 -18.29
CA ILE A 675 5.26 -15.72 -17.52
C ILE A 675 5.94 -16.99 -18.08
N ALA A 676 6.14 -17.04 -19.39
CA ALA A 676 6.77 -18.19 -20.06
C ALA A 676 8.17 -18.52 -19.53
N GLU A 677 8.96 -17.55 -19.08
CA GLU A 677 10.30 -17.84 -18.51
C GLU A 677 10.23 -18.73 -17.29
N GLY A 678 9.33 -18.43 -16.36
CA GLY A 678 9.12 -19.27 -15.18
C GLY A 678 8.61 -20.67 -15.54
N LEU A 679 7.71 -20.78 -16.52
CA LEU A 679 7.21 -22.07 -17.01
C LEU A 679 8.31 -22.90 -17.66
N MET A 680 9.15 -22.29 -18.50
CA MET A 680 10.28 -22.99 -19.11
C MET A 680 11.27 -23.49 -18.08
N SER A 681 11.57 -22.72 -17.04
CA SER A 681 12.40 -23.15 -15.91
C SER A 681 11.74 -24.32 -15.17
N LEU A 682 10.46 -24.21 -14.83
CA LEU A 682 9.70 -25.27 -14.14
C LEU A 682 9.77 -26.59 -14.93
N PHE A 683 9.48 -26.55 -16.24
CA PHE A 683 9.46 -27.78 -17.04
C PHE A 683 10.88 -28.34 -17.26
N THR A 684 11.90 -27.49 -17.37
CA THR A 684 13.29 -27.93 -17.44
C THR A 684 13.75 -28.63 -16.15
N GLU A 685 13.34 -28.12 -14.99
CA GLU A 685 13.73 -28.65 -13.68
C GLU A 685 12.93 -29.89 -13.26
N ARG A 686 11.63 -29.93 -13.61
CA ARG A 686 10.67 -30.89 -13.03
C ARG A 686 10.21 -31.98 -14.00
N THR A 687 10.55 -31.92 -15.31
CA THR A 687 10.17 -32.92 -16.32
C THR A 687 11.26 -33.14 -17.36
N LYS A 688 11.21 -34.30 -18.03
CA LYS A 688 12.06 -34.60 -19.20
C LYS A 688 11.28 -34.49 -20.52
N VAL A 689 10.03 -34.03 -20.46
CA VAL A 689 9.20 -33.87 -21.66
C VAL A 689 9.76 -32.75 -22.50
N PRO A 690 10.01 -32.94 -23.82
CA PRO A 690 10.46 -31.86 -24.71
C PRO A 690 9.45 -30.73 -24.71
N HIS A 691 9.93 -29.51 -24.54
CA HIS A 691 9.08 -28.33 -24.43
C HIS A 691 9.64 -27.13 -25.20
N ALA A 692 8.73 -26.26 -25.63
CA ALA A 692 9.03 -25.03 -26.33
C ALA A 692 8.07 -23.93 -25.89
N ARG A 693 8.38 -22.69 -26.23
CA ARG A 693 7.48 -21.55 -25.99
C ARG A 693 7.24 -20.73 -27.24
N ILE A 694 6.06 -20.14 -27.33
CA ILE A 694 5.71 -19.03 -28.21
C ILE A 694 5.24 -17.86 -27.35
N THR A 695 5.78 -16.68 -27.65
CA THR A 695 5.54 -15.45 -26.87
C THR A 695 5.29 -14.28 -27.81
N SER A 696 4.84 -13.15 -27.25
CA SER A 696 5.00 -11.87 -27.96
C SER A 696 6.47 -11.51 -28.11
N GLU A 697 6.76 -10.65 -29.09
CA GLU A 697 8.08 -10.05 -29.25
C GLU A 697 8.36 -9.03 -28.15
N ASP A 698 9.64 -8.71 -27.89
CA ASP A 698 10.07 -7.69 -26.93
C ASP A 698 9.80 -6.28 -27.49
N SER A 699 8.52 -5.95 -27.64
CA SER A 699 8.05 -4.71 -28.23
C SER A 699 6.84 -4.15 -27.49
N PHE A 700 6.57 -2.86 -27.72
CA PHE A 700 5.25 -2.29 -27.46
C PHE A 700 4.26 -2.77 -28.50
N ILE A 701 2.99 -2.87 -28.14
CA ILE A 701 1.92 -3.27 -29.03
C ILE A 701 1.55 -2.08 -29.92
N ALA A 702 1.65 -2.26 -31.23
CA ALA A 702 1.35 -1.22 -32.21
C ALA A 702 -0.16 -0.96 -32.34
N THR A 703 -0.52 0.24 -32.81
CA THR A 703 -1.91 0.57 -33.14
C THR A 703 -2.35 -0.06 -34.48
N GLY A 704 -3.64 -0.34 -34.60
CA GLY A 704 -4.23 -0.90 -35.81
C GLY A 704 -3.72 -2.33 -36.13
N PRO A 705 -3.80 -2.80 -37.39
CA PRO A 705 -3.50 -4.20 -37.74
C PRO A 705 -2.07 -4.65 -37.43
N ALA A 706 -1.13 -3.72 -37.29
CA ALA A 706 0.27 -4.03 -37.00
C ALA A 706 0.47 -4.70 -35.61
N TYR A 707 -0.47 -4.61 -34.69
CA TYR A 707 -0.39 -5.32 -33.43
C TYR A 707 -0.18 -6.83 -33.59
N ALA A 708 -0.81 -7.41 -34.62
CA ALA A 708 -0.85 -8.85 -34.81
C ALA A 708 0.51 -9.45 -35.20
N VAL A 709 1.45 -8.66 -35.74
CA VAL A 709 2.76 -9.18 -36.17
C VAL A 709 3.74 -9.38 -35.00
N THR A 710 3.44 -8.83 -33.83
CA THR A 710 4.28 -8.98 -32.64
C THR A 710 3.67 -9.91 -31.59
N MET A 711 2.48 -10.47 -31.83
CA MET A 711 1.75 -11.27 -30.86
C MET A 711 1.44 -12.68 -31.40
N PRO A 712 1.35 -13.70 -30.51
CA PRO A 712 0.89 -15.02 -30.89
C PRO A 712 -0.51 -14.99 -31.53
N SER A 713 -0.76 -15.88 -32.49
CA SER A 713 -2.07 -16.09 -33.09
C SER A 713 -2.44 -17.57 -33.08
N ALA A 714 -3.69 -17.91 -33.32
CA ALA A 714 -4.09 -19.30 -33.45
C ALA A 714 -3.29 -20.04 -34.51
N ASP A 715 -2.92 -19.36 -35.64
CA ASP A 715 -2.07 -19.91 -36.71
C ASP A 715 -0.64 -20.17 -36.24
N SER A 716 -0.03 -19.21 -35.52
CA SER A 716 1.33 -19.37 -34.99
C SER A 716 1.41 -20.43 -33.89
N ILE A 717 0.38 -20.53 -33.04
CA ILE A 717 0.27 -21.59 -32.03
C ILE A 717 0.15 -22.97 -32.70
N TYR A 718 -0.74 -23.10 -33.68
CA TYR A 718 -0.89 -24.34 -34.44
C TYR A 718 0.44 -24.73 -35.12
N SER A 719 1.13 -23.80 -35.79
CA SER A 719 2.40 -24.05 -36.48
C SER A 719 3.50 -24.45 -35.49
N ALA A 720 3.60 -23.79 -34.33
CA ALA A 720 4.56 -24.12 -33.28
C ALA A 720 4.30 -25.53 -32.72
N ALA A 721 3.03 -25.89 -32.47
CA ALA A 721 2.66 -27.22 -32.01
C ALA A 721 3.06 -28.31 -33.01
N LYS A 722 2.78 -28.08 -34.30
CA LYS A 722 3.16 -29.01 -35.37
C LYS A 722 4.69 -29.16 -35.50
N ALA A 723 5.43 -28.08 -35.44
CA ALA A 723 6.90 -28.11 -35.44
C ALA A 723 7.46 -28.91 -34.27
N LEU A 724 6.91 -28.72 -33.07
CA LEU A 724 7.35 -29.41 -31.85
C LEU A 724 7.04 -30.92 -31.90
N ILE A 725 5.90 -31.32 -32.49
CA ILE A 725 5.50 -32.72 -32.68
C ILE A 725 6.33 -33.37 -33.79
N GLY A 726 6.51 -32.69 -34.90
CA GLY A 726 7.23 -33.21 -36.07
C GLY A 726 8.76 -33.12 -35.96
N GLY A 727 9.29 -32.30 -35.10
CA GLY A 727 10.72 -31.98 -34.96
C GLY A 727 11.50 -32.94 -34.07
N ALA A 728 11.25 -34.21 -34.18
CA ALA A 728 12.13 -35.22 -33.60
C ALA A 728 13.06 -35.81 -34.65
N LYS A 729 14.18 -35.14 -34.95
CA LYS A 729 15.44 -35.79 -35.39
C LYS A 729 16.63 -34.93 -35.01
#